data_f74147d30ba307b1298ce06c58dcf9a4
#
_entry.id   f74147d30ba307b1298ce06c58dcf9a4
#
_cell.length_a   1.000
_cell.length_b   1.000
_cell.length_c   1.000
_cell.angle_alpha   90.00
_cell.angle_beta   90.00
_cell.angle_gamma   90.00
#
_symmetry.space_group_name_H-M   'P 1'
#
loop_
_entity.id
_entity.type
_entity.pdbx_description
1 polymer ?
#
loop_
_entity_poly.entity_id
_entity_poly.type
_entity_poly.pdbx_seq_one_letter_code
_entity_poly.pdbx_strand_id
1 'polypeptide(L)'
;MQKVVKIPVRTLAEYVYKSGSIVSGFNSTSSFTEGSRIHREVQKTYNEQDQSEVYLKAEIEYENIHFMIEGRCDGLLENNGHMTIDEIKSTSLSLDEINEESNLAHWAQAECYAYMYMQDHELDCIDIQLTYVQKSSGEIKRFRKTRTTDEINEAMRYMLSMFAPYAKLRLEHEWKRNQSIKELAFPFPHYRKGQRQLAGSVYKTILEKKTIFASAPTGIGKTISTIFPAIKAIGEEHLGKIFYLTAKTTTRQTAEEAYSQLFSGGLQMKVVTITAKDKVCFTGQGICNKEHCEFADGYYDKINDATLDILQNENSLNRHCIDQYALKHKICPFEFSLDLAYSADTVICDYNYIFDPKVSLKRLFDEQKKATVLLVDEAHNLVDRGRDMYSSTLEKAPFLQLKREFNGKNENIHKISKLMNDYFIKVKKQAVSSKTIEFEEPLGEFDQLVSDFIELAEQELLSERSENPELLLETYFAAQNWQRISKLYDERFILYAEIQRNEVKIKQFCLDPSYLIKQAGKSFKARVFFSATLSPSGYYRDMLGGEEDDYVVRIPSPFSQEQTQVMVKPISTRFKDRENSIKPIVKTLVETIQTKPGNYLIFFPSYLYLNSVLEEWNLGNYGIPSIVQDTGMGDTEREAYLESFKPGRSDSLVGFAVLGGIFSEGVDLKGDRLNGVLIVGVGLPQIGFERDLIKRHFSSHGKNGYDYAYVYPGMNKVLQAGGRLIRSEKDTGTIILMDDRYLQSKYQFLLPDLWKSNRLK
;
A
#
# COMPACT_ATOMS: atom_id res chain seq x y z
N MET A 1 30.85 -21.56 -11.00
CA MET A 1 29.60 -22.31 -10.73
C MET A 1 28.55 -21.79 -11.69
N GLN A 2 28.02 -22.64 -12.57
CA GLN A 2 26.86 -22.28 -13.37
C GLN A 2 25.71 -21.95 -12.41
N LYS A 3 25.12 -20.75 -12.50
CA LYS A 3 23.96 -20.39 -11.66
C LYS A 3 22.74 -21.16 -12.14
N VAL A 4 22.07 -21.83 -11.22
CA VAL A 4 20.82 -22.56 -11.47
C VAL A 4 19.67 -21.57 -11.44
N VAL A 5 18.87 -21.55 -12.51
CA VAL A 5 17.63 -20.76 -12.59
C VAL A 5 16.48 -21.60 -12.04
N LYS A 6 16.02 -21.28 -10.83
CA LYS A 6 14.86 -21.96 -10.23
C LYS A 6 13.57 -21.34 -10.73
N ILE A 7 12.65 -22.18 -11.22
CA ILE A 7 11.38 -21.75 -11.78
C ILE A 7 10.25 -22.64 -11.25
N PRO A 8 9.22 -22.07 -10.59
CA PRO A 8 7.99 -22.81 -10.32
C PRO A 8 7.27 -23.18 -11.62
N VAL A 9 6.71 -24.39 -11.66
CA VAL A 9 5.93 -24.90 -12.82
C VAL A 9 4.92 -23.90 -13.32
N ARG A 10 4.14 -23.33 -12.38
CA ARG A 10 3.10 -22.36 -12.72
C ARG A 10 3.68 -21.11 -13.41
N THR A 11 4.83 -20.62 -12.94
CA THR A 11 5.48 -19.43 -13.51
C THR A 11 5.93 -19.68 -14.94
N LEU A 12 6.50 -20.86 -15.24
CA LEU A 12 6.92 -21.25 -16.58
C LEU A 12 5.71 -21.37 -17.52
N ALA A 13 4.68 -22.10 -17.13
CA ALA A 13 3.48 -22.30 -17.91
C ALA A 13 2.71 -20.99 -18.19
N GLU A 14 2.53 -20.15 -17.16
CA GLU A 14 1.89 -18.83 -17.33
C GLU A 14 2.74 -17.89 -18.20
N TYR A 15 4.06 -17.90 -18.10
CA TYR A 15 4.91 -17.06 -18.94
C TYR A 15 4.75 -17.39 -20.44
N VAL A 16 4.65 -18.67 -20.77
CA VAL A 16 4.61 -19.12 -22.17
C VAL A 16 3.21 -19.07 -22.77
N TYR A 17 2.19 -19.46 -22.01
CA TYR A 17 0.85 -19.71 -22.54
C TYR A 17 -0.23 -18.74 -22.07
N LYS A 18 0.07 -17.77 -21.19
CA LYS A 18 -0.90 -16.77 -20.83
C LYS A 18 -1.14 -15.83 -22.00
N SER A 19 -2.36 -15.77 -22.47
CA SER A 19 -2.76 -15.02 -23.66
C SER A 19 -4.05 -14.23 -23.44
N GLY A 20 -4.39 -13.36 -24.40
CA GLY A 20 -5.63 -12.62 -24.44
C GLY A 20 -5.57 -11.26 -23.74
N SER A 21 -6.74 -10.72 -23.43
CA SER A 21 -6.93 -9.35 -23.00
C SER A 21 -7.11 -9.21 -21.48
N ILE A 22 -6.82 -8.02 -20.95
CA ILE A 22 -7.24 -7.69 -19.59
C ILE A 22 -8.76 -7.58 -19.56
N VAL A 23 -9.37 -8.26 -18.61
CA VAL A 23 -10.78 -8.10 -18.29
C VAL A 23 -10.84 -7.47 -16.90
N SER A 24 -11.16 -6.17 -16.84
CA SER A 24 -11.28 -5.47 -15.57
C SER A 24 -12.60 -5.77 -14.90
N GLY A 25 -12.51 -6.00 -13.63
CA GLY A 25 -13.63 -6.00 -12.72
C GLY A 25 -14.10 -7.36 -12.30
N PHE A 26 -13.96 -8.38 -13.12
CA PHE A 26 -14.57 -9.67 -12.88
C PHE A 26 -13.60 -10.86 -12.95
N ASN A 27 -12.44 -10.77 -12.31
CA ASN A 27 -11.83 -12.01 -11.84
C ASN A 27 -12.45 -12.30 -10.48
N SER A 28 -13.35 -13.27 -10.42
CA SER A 28 -13.80 -13.82 -9.15
C SER A 28 -12.55 -14.08 -8.32
N THR A 29 -12.30 -13.18 -7.38
CA THR A 29 -11.25 -13.40 -6.39
C THR A 29 -11.78 -14.44 -5.42
N SER A 30 -12.00 -15.67 -5.94
CA SER A 30 -12.10 -16.80 -5.05
C SER A 30 -10.85 -16.75 -4.19
N SER A 31 -11.07 -16.60 -2.92
CA SER A 31 -9.97 -16.57 -1.98
C SER A 31 -9.11 -17.82 -2.22
N PHE A 32 -7.80 -17.73 -2.09
CA PHE A 32 -6.90 -18.89 -2.09
C PHE A 32 -7.41 -20.02 -1.17
N THR A 33 -8.14 -19.65 -0.11
CA THR A 33 -8.82 -20.56 0.81
C THR A 33 -9.95 -21.37 0.16
N GLU A 34 -10.69 -20.79 -0.79
CA GLU A 34 -11.78 -21.50 -1.47
C GLU A 34 -11.26 -22.44 -2.55
N GLY A 35 -10.27 -22.02 -3.33
CA GLY A 35 -9.55 -22.89 -4.26
C GLY A 35 -8.94 -24.09 -3.52
N SER A 36 -8.22 -23.87 -2.43
CA SER A 36 -7.65 -24.96 -1.62
C SER A 36 -8.69 -25.84 -0.96
N ARG A 37 -9.90 -25.35 -0.67
CA ARG A 37 -11.02 -26.18 -0.19
C ARG A 37 -11.51 -27.10 -1.29
N ILE A 38 -11.73 -26.55 -2.49
CA ILE A 38 -12.19 -27.30 -3.66
C ILE A 38 -11.19 -28.39 -4.03
N HIS A 39 -9.88 -28.09 -4.10
CA HIS A 39 -8.85 -29.10 -4.34
C HIS A 39 -8.95 -30.25 -3.33
N ARG A 40 -9.04 -29.94 -2.04
CA ARG A 40 -9.21 -30.97 -1.00
C ARG A 40 -10.50 -31.78 -1.13
N GLU A 41 -11.59 -31.21 -1.60
CA GLU A 41 -12.84 -31.92 -1.84
C GLU A 41 -12.70 -32.90 -3.00
N VAL A 42 -12.06 -32.54 -4.10
CA VAL A 42 -11.74 -33.44 -5.21
C VAL A 42 -10.78 -34.53 -4.75
N GLN A 43 -9.71 -34.18 -4.06
CA GLN A 43 -8.70 -35.13 -3.56
C GLN A 43 -9.29 -36.17 -2.59
N LYS A 44 -10.37 -35.85 -1.85
CA LYS A 44 -11.10 -36.84 -1.04
C LYS A 44 -11.79 -37.95 -1.85
N THR A 45 -11.98 -37.74 -3.16
CA THR A 45 -12.55 -38.75 -4.07
C THR A 45 -11.51 -39.70 -4.64
N TYR A 46 -10.23 -39.49 -4.36
CA TYR A 46 -9.14 -40.31 -4.81
C TYR A 46 -9.14 -41.69 -4.14
N ASN A 47 -8.62 -42.70 -4.83
CA ASN A 47 -8.50 -44.06 -4.30
C ASN A 47 -7.30 -44.16 -3.35
N GLU A 48 -7.20 -45.29 -2.65
CA GLU A 48 -6.09 -45.57 -1.70
C GLU A 48 -4.69 -45.58 -2.35
N GLN A 49 -4.61 -45.85 -3.66
CA GLN A 49 -3.35 -45.88 -4.43
C GLN A 49 -2.97 -44.49 -4.98
N ASP A 50 -3.91 -43.55 -5.04
CA ASP A 50 -3.70 -42.22 -5.57
C ASP A 50 -2.96 -41.34 -4.55
N GLN A 51 -2.16 -40.40 -5.05
CA GLN A 51 -1.41 -39.45 -4.22
C GLN A 51 -1.84 -38.01 -4.50
N SER A 52 -1.93 -37.19 -3.47
CA SER A 52 -2.25 -35.77 -3.58
C SER A 52 -1.07 -34.91 -3.14
N GLU A 53 -0.98 -33.70 -3.71
CA GLU A 53 0.04 -32.69 -3.36
C GLU A 53 1.49 -33.21 -3.50
N VAL A 54 1.76 -33.96 -4.57
CA VAL A 54 3.07 -34.58 -4.81
C VAL A 54 4.09 -33.53 -5.26
N TYR A 55 5.17 -33.35 -4.51
CA TYR A 55 6.26 -32.47 -4.90
C TYR A 55 7.15 -33.14 -5.94
N LEU A 56 7.29 -32.47 -7.09
CA LEU A 56 8.08 -32.91 -8.21
C LEU A 56 9.11 -31.83 -8.58
N LYS A 57 10.26 -32.28 -9.10
CA LYS A 57 11.32 -31.37 -9.59
C LYS A 57 12.07 -32.02 -10.75
N ALA A 58 12.58 -31.19 -11.64
CA ALA A 58 13.52 -31.64 -12.67
C ALA A 58 14.63 -30.61 -12.88
N GLU A 59 15.81 -31.10 -13.23
CA GLU A 59 16.97 -30.28 -13.64
C GLU A 59 17.19 -30.48 -15.12
N ILE A 60 17.19 -29.38 -15.88
CA ILE A 60 17.27 -29.40 -17.35
C ILE A 60 18.30 -28.38 -17.80
N GLU A 61 19.21 -28.80 -18.69
CA GLU A 61 20.15 -27.89 -19.35
C GLU A 61 19.59 -27.46 -20.72
N TYR A 62 19.46 -26.15 -20.94
CA TYR A 62 19.04 -25.57 -22.18
C TYR A 62 19.86 -24.31 -22.49
N GLU A 63 20.48 -24.22 -23.68
CA GLU A 63 21.33 -23.08 -24.12
C GLU A 63 22.39 -22.63 -23.06
N ASN A 64 23.06 -23.59 -22.43
CA ASN A 64 24.04 -23.39 -21.35
C ASN A 64 23.45 -22.75 -20.06
N ILE A 65 22.13 -22.76 -19.91
CA ILE A 65 21.46 -22.37 -18.68
C ILE A 65 20.97 -23.64 -17.98
N HIS A 66 21.27 -23.73 -16.70
CA HIS A 66 20.83 -24.83 -15.86
C HIS A 66 19.52 -24.43 -15.16
N PHE A 67 18.39 -25.04 -15.59
CA PHE A 67 17.07 -24.80 -15.04
C PHE A 67 16.73 -25.85 -13.99
N MET A 68 16.20 -25.41 -12.85
CA MET A 68 15.56 -26.26 -11.87
C MET A 68 14.07 -25.89 -11.83
N ILE A 69 13.24 -26.76 -12.36
CA ILE A 69 11.77 -26.59 -12.39
C ILE A 69 11.20 -27.41 -11.25
N GLU A 70 10.35 -26.79 -10.44
CA GLU A 70 9.79 -27.45 -9.25
C GLU A 70 8.33 -27.04 -9.02
N GLY A 71 7.53 -27.94 -8.43
CA GLY A 71 6.16 -27.64 -8.08
C GLY A 71 5.47 -28.77 -7.35
N ARG A 72 4.20 -28.56 -6.98
CA ARG A 72 3.34 -29.59 -6.38
C ARG A 72 2.22 -29.91 -7.34
N CYS A 73 2.18 -31.17 -7.77
CA CYS A 73 1.10 -31.73 -8.58
C CYS A 73 -0.13 -31.95 -7.67
N ASP A 74 -1.31 -31.53 -8.12
CA ASP A 74 -2.54 -31.68 -7.34
C ASP A 74 -2.91 -33.15 -7.10
N GLY A 75 -2.74 -34.00 -8.14
CA GLY A 75 -3.01 -35.43 -8.04
C GLY A 75 -2.14 -36.29 -8.93
N LEU A 76 -1.76 -37.45 -8.43
CA LEU A 76 -1.11 -38.54 -9.16
C LEU A 76 -1.99 -39.77 -9.00
N LEU A 77 -2.70 -40.15 -10.07
CA LEU A 77 -3.71 -41.21 -10.04
C LEU A 77 -3.17 -42.49 -10.71
N GLU A 78 -3.42 -43.64 -10.10
CA GLU A 78 -3.03 -44.94 -10.63
C GLU A 78 -4.25 -45.75 -11.04
N ASN A 79 -4.39 -46.04 -12.33
CA ASN A 79 -5.45 -46.86 -12.86
C ASN A 79 -4.89 -48.02 -13.70
N ASN A 80 -4.96 -49.26 -13.14
CA ASN A 80 -4.51 -50.46 -13.82
C ASN A 80 -3.05 -50.38 -14.35
N GLY A 81 -2.15 -49.80 -13.59
CA GLY A 81 -0.75 -49.62 -13.96
C GLY A 81 -0.49 -48.45 -14.90
N HIS A 82 -1.50 -47.67 -15.25
CA HIS A 82 -1.34 -46.41 -16.00
C HIS A 82 -1.39 -45.21 -15.02
N MET A 83 -0.39 -44.36 -15.09
CA MET A 83 -0.30 -43.15 -14.26
C MET A 83 -0.97 -41.96 -14.94
N THR A 84 -1.66 -41.16 -14.17
CA THR A 84 -2.34 -39.95 -14.62
C THR A 84 -1.95 -38.75 -13.73
N ILE A 85 -1.46 -37.68 -14.31
CA ILE A 85 -1.32 -36.38 -13.67
C ILE A 85 -2.69 -35.71 -13.65
N ASP A 86 -3.22 -35.35 -12.47
CA ASP A 86 -4.47 -34.60 -12.33
C ASP A 86 -4.19 -33.18 -11.83
N GLU A 87 -4.55 -32.19 -12.66
CA GLU A 87 -4.43 -30.76 -12.33
C GLU A 87 -5.84 -30.19 -12.10
N ILE A 88 -6.12 -29.75 -10.87
CA ILE A 88 -7.44 -29.30 -10.44
C ILE A 88 -7.57 -27.78 -10.60
N LYS A 89 -8.67 -27.35 -11.19
CA LYS A 89 -8.98 -25.93 -11.39
C LYS A 89 -10.39 -25.61 -10.97
N SER A 90 -10.56 -24.59 -10.14
CA SER A 90 -11.89 -24.06 -9.83
C SER A 90 -12.28 -22.95 -10.77
N THR A 91 -13.53 -22.91 -11.20
CA THR A 91 -14.05 -21.91 -12.12
C THR A 91 -15.40 -21.35 -11.66
N SER A 92 -15.66 -20.08 -12.00
CA SER A 92 -16.98 -19.45 -11.85
C SER A 92 -17.78 -19.50 -13.16
N LEU A 93 -17.14 -19.84 -14.29
CA LEU A 93 -17.81 -20.01 -15.58
C LEU A 93 -18.68 -21.27 -15.58
N SER A 94 -19.69 -21.30 -16.46
CA SER A 94 -20.42 -22.53 -16.74
C SER A 94 -19.47 -23.58 -17.32
N LEU A 95 -19.61 -24.84 -16.88
CA LEU A 95 -18.81 -25.93 -17.42
C LEU A 95 -19.06 -26.18 -18.90
N ASP A 96 -20.22 -25.77 -19.44
CA ASP A 96 -20.53 -25.86 -20.86
C ASP A 96 -19.68 -24.91 -21.72
N GLU A 97 -19.23 -23.80 -21.14
CA GLU A 97 -18.38 -22.81 -21.81
C GLU A 97 -16.90 -23.23 -21.82
N ILE A 98 -16.53 -24.26 -21.04
CA ILE A 98 -15.16 -24.75 -20.94
C ILE A 98 -14.96 -25.92 -21.89
N ASN A 99 -13.97 -25.79 -22.78
CA ASN A 99 -13.50 -26.84 -23.68
C ASN A 99 -12.01 -27.14 -23.44
N GLU A 100 -11.48 -28.12 -24.18
CA GLU A 100 -10.08 -28.55 -24.02
C GLU A 100 -9.05 -27.47 -24.36
N GLU A 101 -9.41 -26.48 -25.18
CA GLU A 101 -8.52 -25.41 -25.63
C GLU A 101 -8.67 -24.11 -24.78
N SER A 102 -9.60 -24.10 -23.84
CA SER A 102 -9.94 -22.88 -23.07
C SER A 102 -8.77 -22.30 -22.29
N ASN A 103 -7.80 -23.11 -21.88
CA ASN A 103 -6.63 -22.61 -21.17
C ASN A 103 -5.38 -23.50 -21.35
N LEU A 104 -4.53 -23.13 -22.29
CA LEU A 104 -3.29 -23.85 -22.58
C LEU A 104 -2.29 -23.86 -21.44
N ALA A 105 -2.28 -22.84 -20.57
CA ALA A 105 -1.39 -22.79 -19.42
C ALA A 105 -1.71 -23.87 -18.38
N HIS A 106 -2.96 -24.34 -18.29
CA HIS A 106 -3.33 -25.45 -17.39
C HIS A 106 -2.78 -26.78 -17.90
N TRP A 107 -2.85 -27.02 -19.23
CA TRP A 107 -2.22 -28.17 -19.84
C TRP A 107 -0.71 -28.15 -19.68
N ALA A 108 -0.07 -27.00 -19.90
CA ALA A 108 1.36 -26.83 -19.73
C ALA A 108 1.84 -27.09 -18.30
N GLN A 109 1.04 -26.73 -17.27
CA GLN A 109 1.34 -27.08 -15.89
C GLN A 109 1.35 -28.62 -15.71
N ALA A 110 0.32 -29.29 -16.18
CA ALA A 110 0.23 -30.74 -16.10
C ALA A 110 1.32 -31.46 -16.92
N GLU A 111 1.67 -30.90 -18.10
CA GLU A 111 2.80 -31.42 -18.93
C GLU A 111 4.16 -31.26 -18.25
N CYS A 112 4.37 -30.16 -17.50
CA CYS A 112 5.59 -30.04 -16.68
C CYS A 112 5.66 -31.11 -15.59
N TYR A 113 4.56 -31.41 -14.90
CA TYR A 113 4.52 -32.47 -13.90
C TYR A 113 4.69 -33.86 -14.54
N ALA A 114 4.07 -34.08 -15.69
CA ALA A 114 4.25 -35.30 -16.47
C ALA A 114 5.72 -35.51 -16.85
N TYR A 115 6.39 -34.44 -17.35
CA TYR A 115 7.83 -34.51 -17.67
C TYR A 115 8.66 -34.95 -16.46
N MET A 116 8.45 -34.34 -15.29
CA MET A 116 9.20 -34.65 -14.09
C MET A 116 8.98 -36.10 -13.66
N TYR A 117 7.72 -36.54 -13.63
CA TYR A 117 7.37 -37.87 -13.20
C TYR A 117 7.89 -38.96 -14.17
N MET A 118 7.76 -38.74 -15.49
CA MET A 118 8.25 -39.69 -16.53
C MET A 118 9.77 -39.83 -16.50
N GLN A 119 10.51 -38.74 -16.24
CA GLN A 119 11.98 -38.80 -16.12
C GLN A 119 12.43 -39.64 -14.92
N ASP A 120 11.72 -39.52 -13.78
CA ASP A 120 12.08 -40.27 -12.57
C ASP A 120 11.69 -41.75 -12.64
N HIS A 121 10.73 -42.12 -13.50
CA HIS A 121 10.17 -43.48 -13.57
C HIS A 121 10.38 -44.19 -14.93
N GLU A 122 11.09 -43.56 -15.85
CA GLU A 122 11.41 -44.11 -17.19
C GLU A 122 10.15 -44.62 -17.96
N LEU A 123 9.06 -43.78 -17.94
CA LEU A 123 7.80 -44.15 -18.61
C LEU A 123 7.80 -43.74 -20.06
N ASP A 124 7.22 -44.59 -20.96
CA ASP A 124 7.05 -44.29 -22.38
C ASP A 124 5.84 -43.38 -22.65
N CYS A 125 4.83 -43.43 -21.82
CA CYS A 125 3.63 -42.59 -21.91
C CYS A 125 3.00 -42.35 -20.55
N ILE A 126 2.21 -41.27 -20.45
CA ILE A 126 1.47 -40.87 -19.26
C ILE A 126 0.16 -40.21 -19.69
N ASP A 127 -0.86 -40.36 -18.86
CA ASP A 127 -2.09 -39.60 -19.01
C ASP A 127 -2.04 -38.29 -18.25
N ILE A 128 -2.63 -37.26 -18.84
CA ILE A 128 -2.77 -35.93 -18.26
C ILE A 128 -4.26 -35.60 -18.17
N GLN A 129 -4.73 -35.20 -17.03
CA GLN A 129 -6.11 -34.83 -16.78
C GLN A 129 -6.21 -33.41 -16.22
N LEU A 130 -7.14 -32.62 -16.77
CA LEU A 130 -7.58 -31.37 -16.18
C LEU A 130 -8.96 -31.57 -15.54
N THR A 131 -9.05 -31.31 -14.26
CA THR A 131 -10.28 -31.42 -13.47
C THR A 131 -10.82 -30.03 -13.14
N TYR A 132 -11.85 -29.58 -13.86
CA TYR A 132 -12.53 -28.31 -13.59
C TYR A 132 -13.70 -28.52 -12.63
N VAL A 133 -13.77 -27.68 -11.60
CA VAL A 133 -14.85 -27.69 -10.60
C VAL A 133 -15.57 -26.35 -10.63
N GLN A 134 -16.87 -26.36 -10.89
CA GLN A 134 -17.70 -25.18 -10.81
C GLN A 134 -17.95 -24.79 -9.35
N LYS A 135 -17.64 -23.56 -8.98
CA LYS A 135 -17.68 -23.12 -7.59
C LYS A 135 -19.10 -23.09 -7.01
N SER A 136 -20.10 -22.70 -7.81
CA SER A 136 -21.47 -22.54 -7.39
C SER A 136 -22.20 -23.88 -7.20
N SER A 137 -21.98 -24.87 -8.07
CA SER A 137 -22.68 -26.15 -8.07
C SER A 137 -21.84 -27.30 -7.49
N GLY A 138 -20.50 -27.18 -7.49
CA GLY A 138 -19.60 -28.28 -7.20
C GLY A 138 -19.50 -29.34 -8.29
N GLU A 139 -20.16 -29.10 -9.45
CA GLU A 139 -20.07 -30.00 -10.61
C GLU A 139 -18.65 -30.07 -11.16
N ILE A 140 -18.30 -31.23 -11.72
CA ILE A 140 -16.94 -31.52 -12.19
C ILE A 140 -16.98 -31.89 -13.67
N LYS A 141 -16.08 -31.29 -14.44
CA LYS A 141 -15.81 -31.64 -15.83
C LYS A 141 -14.34 -32.01 -15.98
N ARG A 142 -14.07 -33.13 -16.67
CA ARG A 142 -12.70 -33.62 -16.86
C ARG A 142 -12.37 -33.72 -18.33
N PHE A 143 -11.13 -33.32 -18.64
CA PHE A 143 -10.52 -33.54 -19.96
C PHE A 143 -9.27 -34.38 -19.76
N ARG A 144 -9.04 -35.35 -20.64
CA ARG A 144 -7.91 -36.28 -20.53
C ARG A 144 -7.20 -36.44 -21.87
N LYS A 145 -5.88 -36.46 -21.85
CA LYS A 145 -5.01 -36.69 -22.99
C LYS A 145 -3.90 -37.66 -22.57
N THR A 146 -3.57 -38.59 -23.48
CA THR A 146 -2.36 -39.42 -23.32
C THR A 146 -1.21 -38.73 -24.05
N ARG A 147 -0.04 -38.69 -23.45
CA ARG A 147 1.18 -38.09 -23.98
C ARG A 147 2.31 -39.08 -23.94
N THR A 148 3.06 -39.14 -25.05
CA THR A 148 4.31 -39.92 -25.13
C THR A 148 5.48 -39.10 -24.58
N THR A 149 6.58 -39.79 -24.28
CA THR A 149 7.82 -39.17 -23.82
C THR A 149 8.35 -38.16 -24.85
N ASP A 150 8.25 -38.41 -26.14
CA ASP A 150 8.70 -37.48 -27.17
C ASP A 150 7.85 -36.23 -27.20
N GLU A 151 6.52 -36.33 -27.13
CA GLU A 151 5.61 -35.16 -27.05
C GLU A 151 5.86 -34.31 -25.84
N ILE A 152 6.06 -34.92 -24.67
CA ILE A 152 6.35 -34.20 -23.41
C ILE A 152 7.73 -33.51 -23.46
N ASN A 153 8.74 -34.17 -24.04
CA ASN A 153 10.06 -33.60 -24.24
C ASN A 153 10.02 -32.39 -25.18
N GLU A 154 9.24 -32.49 -26.28
CA GLU A 154 9.05 -31.38 -27.23
C GLU A 154 8.33 -30.19 -26.54
N ALA A 155 7.24 -30.43 -25.82
CA ALA A 155 6.53 -29.40 -25.04
C ALA A 155 7.44 -28.71 -24.06
N MET A 156 8.25 -29.46 -23.30
CA MET A 156 9.20 -28.88 -22.32
C MET A 156 10.28 -28.05 -23.03
N ARG A 157 10.86 -28.54 -24.11
CA ARG A 157 11.86 -27.80 -24.91
C ARG A 157 11.29 -26.50 -25.46
N TYR A 158 10.04 -26.54 -25.96
CA TYR A 158 9.35 -25.34 -26.43
C TYR A 158 9.18 -24.32 -25.28
N MET A 159 8.69 -24.74 -24.12
CA MET A 159 8.54 -23.84 -22.98
C MET A 159 9.86 -23.22 -22.56
N LEU A 160 10.94 -24.00 -22.52
CA LEU A 160 12.26 -23.48 -22.19
C LEU A 160 12.80 -22.52 -23.25
N SER A 161 12.56 -22.79 -24.54
CA SER A 161 12.99 -21.91 -25.63
C SER A 161 12.35 -20.52 -25.54
N MET A 162 11.07 -20.47 -25.15
CA MET A 162 10.34 -19.22 -24.97
C MET A 162 10.77 -18.46 -23.71
N PHE A 163 11.16 -19.18 -22.66
CA PHE A 163 11.58 -18.57 -21.37
C PHE A 163 13.08 -18.21 -21.33
N ALA A 164 13.94 -18.88 -22.10
CA ALA A 164 15.38 -18.72 -22.07
C ALA A 164 15.87 -17.27 -22.30
N PRO A 165 15.30 -16.47 -23.21
CA PRO A 165 15.68 -15.07 -23.38
C PRO A 165 15.52 -14.25 -22.09
N TYR A 166 14.41 -14.43 -21.39
CA TYR A 166 14.17 -13.77 -20.10
C TYR A 166 15.13 -14.26 -19.00
N ALA A 167 15.34 -15.57 -18.90
CA ALA A 167 16.27 -16.17 -17.95
C ALA A 167 17.70 -15.65 -18.15
N LYS A 168 18.17 -15.59 -19.39
CA LYS A 168 19.49 -15.08 -19.78
C LYS A 168 19.64 -13.60 -19.38
N LEU A 169 18.64 -12.78 -19.72
CA LEU A 169 18.62 -11.37 -19.33
C LEU A 169 18.70 -11.20 -17.81
N ARG A 170 17.98 -12.01 -17.04
CA ARG A 170 17.98 -11.99 -15.58
C ARG A 170 19.35 -12.36 -15.00
N LEU A 171 20.00 -13.41 -15.50
CA LEU A 171 21.33 -13.84 -15.07
C LEU A 171 22.39 -12.77 -15.35
N GLU A 172 22.40 -12.20 -16.56
CA GLU A 172 23.30 -11.13 -16.95
C GLU A 172 23.08 -9.88 -16.10
N HIS A 173 21.81 -9.50 -15.88
CA HIS A 173 21.47 -8.37 -15.03
C HIS A 173 21.93 -8.58 -13.60
N GLU A 174 21.70 -9.74 -13.00
CA GLU A 174 22.11 -10.04 -11.63
C GLU A 174 23.62 -9.94 -11.46
N TRP A 175 24.38 -10.43 -12.44
CA TRP A 175 25.83 -10.29 -12.43
C TRP A 175 26.28 -8.82 -12.50
N LYS A 176 25.76 -8.05 -13.49
CA LYS A 176 26.07 -6.62 -13.67
C LYS A 176 25.69 -5.81 -12.42
N ARG A 177 24.50 -6.08 -11.87
CA ARG A 177 24.02 -5.46 -10.64
C ARG A 177 24.98 -5.69 -9.48
N ASN A 178 25.32 -6.94 -9.20
CA ASN A 178 26.17 -7.26 -8.06
C ASN A 178 27.58 -6.67 -8.21
N GLN A 179 28.16 -6.63 -9.42
CA GLN A 179 29.42 -5.95 -9.66
C GLN A 179 29.31 -4.44 -9.40
N SER A 180 28.29 -3.78 -9.97
CA SER A 180 28.06 -2.35 -9.78
C SER A 180 27.88 -1.97 -8.31
N ILE A 181 27.20 -2.82 -7.52
CA ILE A 181 26.99 -2.58 -6.09
C ILE A 181 28.30 -2.67 -5.29
N LYS A 182 29.20 -3.59 -5.64
CA LYS A 182 30.52 -3.71 -4.98
C LYS A 182 31.32 -2.42 -5.10
N GLU A 183 31.33 -1.84 -6.29
CA GLU A 183 32.08 -0.61 -6.62
C GLU A 183 31.35 0.67 -6.17
N LEU A 184 30.04 0.59 -5.86
CA LEU A 184 29.21 1.73 -5.55
C LEU A 184 29.69 2.44 -4.26
N ALA A 185 30.08 3.70 -4.38
CA ALA A 185 30.38 4.57 -3.24
C ALA A 185 29.09 5.25 -2.72
N PHE A 186 29.16 5.74 -1.48
CA PHE A 186 28.08 6.59 -0.95
C PHE A 186 28.01 7.88 -1.81
N PRO A 187 26.81 8.32 -2.24
CA PRO A 187 26.67 9.35 -3.29
C PRO A 187 26.98 10.79 -2.82
N PHE A 188 27.39 10.97 -1.57
CA PHE A 188 27.76 12.27 -1.02
C PHE A 188 29.20 12.22 -0.46
N PRO A 189 29.94 13.35 -0.50
CA PRO A 189 31.33 13.39 -0.03
C PRO A 189 31.48 13.00 1.44
N HIS A 190 30.50 13.35 2.27
CA HIS A 190 30.53 13.10 3.71
C HIS A 190 29.16 12.67 4.23
N TYR A 191 29.18 11.81 5.24
CA TYR A 191 27.98 11.49 6.01
C TYR A 191 27.64 12.66 6.93
N ARG A 192 26.35 13.03 6.97
CA ARG A 192 25.84 13.95 7.98
C ARG A 192 25.85 13.27 9.36
N LYS A 193 25.86 14.07 10.42
CA LYS A 193 25.80 13.57 11.80
C LYS A 193 24.55 12.67 11.97
N GLY A 194 24.74 11.46 12.51
CA GLY A 194 23.70 10.46 12.68
C GLY A 194 23.33 9.65 11.42
N GLN A 195 23.68 10.10 10.22
CA GLN A 195 23.35 9.42 8.97
C GLN A 195 24.00 8.04 8.89
N ARG A 196 25.29 7.93 9.25
CA ARG A 196 26.00 6.65 9.29
C ARG A 196 25.45 5.69 10.33
N GLN A 197 24.99 6.22 11.47
CA GLN A 197 24.31 5.44 12.52
C GLN A 197 23.02 4.83 12.00
N LEU A 198 22.17 5.62 11.32
CA LEU A 198 20.93 5.11 10.71
C LEU A 198 21.23 4.02 9.68
N ALA A 199 22.16 4.28 8.76
CA ALA A 199 22.54 3.31 7.72
C ALA A 199 23.06 1.99 8.31
N GLY A 200 23.94 2.06 9.32
CA GLY A 200 24.45 0.89 10.03
C GLY A 200 23.36 0.12 10.78
N SER A 201 22.40 0.83 11.39
CA SER A 201 21.26 0.21 12.08
C SER A 201 20.33 -0.52 11.10
N VAL A 202 20.06 0.06 9.92
CA VAL A 202 19.27 -0.57 8.87
C VAL A 202 19.97 -1.83 8.35
N TYR A 203 21.28 -1.72 8.05
CA TYR A 203 22.06 -2.86 7.56
C TYR A 203 22.07 -4.02 8.58
N LYS A 204 22.33 -3.73 9.85
CA LYS A 204 22.26 -4.73 10.94
C LYS A 204 20.90 -5.39 11.04
N THR A 205 19.83 -4.59 10.95
CA THR A 205 18.44 -5.09 10.99
C THR A 205 18.16 -6.11 9.87
N ILE A 206 18.67 -5.84 8.65
CA ILE A 206 18.54 -6.75 7.51
C ILE A 206 19.29 -8.06 7.76
N LEU A 207 20.55 -8.00 8.27
CA LEU A 207 21.34 -9.19 8.58
C LEU A 207 20.68 -10.07 9.64
N GLU A 208 20.14 -9.45 10.68
CA GLU A 208 19.52 -10.14 11.81
C GLU A 208 18.06 -10.52 11.59
N LYS A 209 17.49 -10.17 10.42
CA LYS A 209 16.10 -10.49 10.03
C LYS A 209 15.07 -9.94 11.04
N LYS A 210 15.29 -8.72 11.54
CA LYS A 210 14.48 -8.07 12.57
C LYS A 210 13.66 -6.91 12.03
N THR A 211 12.96 -6.25 12.96
CA THR A 211 12.26 -4.99 12.73
C THR A 211 13.01 -3.85 13.42
N ILE A 212 13.00 -2.66 12.82
CA ILE A 212 13.50 -1.44 13.44
C ILE A 212 12.49 -0.30 13.32
N PHE A 213 12.33 0.45 14.40
CA PHE A 213 11.58 1.69 14.47
C PHE A 213 12.57 2.85 14.63
N ALA A 214 12.83 3.57 13.54
CA ALA A 214 13.86 4.61 13.51
C ALA A 214 13.21 6.01 13.49
N SER A 215 13.35 6.75 14.58
CA SER A 215 13.04 8.17 14.62
C SER A 215 14.25 8.95 14.14
N ALA A 216 14.17 9.54 12.94
CA ALA A 216 15.27 10.25 12.30
C ALA A 216 14.80 11.62 11.81
N PRO A 217 15.37 12.74 12.30
CA PRO A 217 14.90 14.07 12.00
C PRO A 217 14.96 14.42 10.50
N THR A 218 14.21 15.45 10.12
CA THR A 218 14.29 16.02 8.78
C THR A 218 15.71 16.50 8.46
N GLY A 219 16.07 16.51 7.18
CA GLY A 219 17.40 17.00 6.75
C GLY A 219 18.56 16.04 6.93
N ILE A 220 18.39 14.90 7.62
CA ILE A 220 19.48 13.90 7.78
C ILE A 220 19.73 13.07 6.51
N GLY A 221 18.81 13.08 5.55
CA GLY A 221 18.87 12.19 4.38
C GLY A 221 18.40 10.77 4.69
N LYS A 222 17.23 10.63 5.33
CA LYS A 222 16.62 9.33 5.67
C LYS A 222 16.57 8.36 4.50
N THR A 223 16.10 8.84 3.35
CA THR A 223 15.89 8.05 2.14
C THR A 223 17.16 7.33 1.72
N ILE A 224 18.25 8.07 1.51
CA ILE A 224 19.52 7.46 1.10
C ILE A 224 20.13 6.59 2.20
N SER A 225 19.92 6.95 3.49
CA SER A 225 20.42 6.19 4.64
C SER A 225 19.70 4.86 4.86
N THR A 226 18.55 4.66 4.24
CA THR A 226 17.80 3.39 4.27
C THR A 226 18.01 2.60 2.98
N ILE A 227 18.00 3.27 1.82
CA ILE A 227 18.18 2.64 0.50
C ILE A 227 19.61 2.11 0.34
N PHE A 228 20.64 2.92 0.60
CA PHE A 228 22.03 2.55 0.35
C PHE A 228 22.48 1.28 1.09
N PRO A 229 22.24 1.11 2.42
CA PRO A 229 22.59 -0.12 3.12
C PRO A 229 21.76 -1.34 2.64
N ALA A 230 20.53 -1.15 2.22
CA ALA A 230 19.70 -2.23 1.65
C ALA A 230 20.28 -2.68 0.28
N ILE A 231 20.74 -1.75 -0.56
CA ILE A 231 21.44 -2.06 -1.81
C ILE A 231 22.73 -2.84 -1.53
N LYS A 232 23.54 -2.40 -0.56
CA LYS A 232 24.77 -3.12 -0.18
C LYS A 232 24.47 -4.55 0.28
N ALA A 233 23.37 -4.76 1.02
CA ALA A 233 22.92 -6.09 1.42
C ALA A 233 22.50 -6.97 0.22
N ILE A 234 22.00 -6.39 -0.89
CA ILE A 234 21.76 -7.13 -2.14
C ILE A 234 23.10 -7.58 -2.76
N GLY A 235 24.08 -6.67 -2.87
CA GLY A 235 25.37 -6.99 -3.47
C GLY A 235 26.17 -8.04 -2.71
N GLU A 236 25.88 -8.21 -1.43
CA GLU A 236 26.47 -9.23 -0.55
C GLU A 236 25.59 -10.49 -0.42
N GLU A 237 24.56 -10.60 -1.26
CA GLU A 237 23.62 -11.74 -1.33
C GLU A 237 22.82 -12.00 -0.03
N HIS A 238 22.80 -11.00 0.86
CA HIS A 238 21.97 -11.05 2.06
C HIS A 238 20.52 -10.67 1.80
N LEU A 239 20.20 -10.06 0.66
CA LEU A 239 18.89 -9.57 0.29
C LEU A 239 18.66 -9.80 -1.20
N GLY A 240 17.41 -10.07 -1.60
CA GLY A 240 17.03 -10.24 -3.00
C GLY A 240 16.30 -9.05 -3.59
N LYS A 241 15.48 -8.36 -2.77
CA LYS A 241 14.60 -7.29 -3.24
C LYS A 241 14.32 -6.25 -2.16
N ILE A 242 14.04 -5.02 -2.59
CA ILE A 242 13.66 -3.91 -1.73
C ILE A 242 12.23 -3.47 -2.10
N PHE A 243 11.35 -3.31 -1.10
CA PHE A 243 10.13 -2.52 -1.23
C PHE A 243 10.30 -1.22 -0.46
N TYR A 244 10.24 -0.10 -1.19
CA TYR A 244 10.23 1.22 -0.61
C TYR A 244 8.80 1.75 -0.62
N LEU A 245 8.22 1.85 0.57
CA LEU A 245 6.81 2.16 0.75
C LEU A 245 6.63 3.62 1.16
N THR A 246 5.76 4.33 0.46
CA THR A 246 5.48 5.75 0.70
C THR A 246 3.98 6.03 0.75
N ALA A 247 3.58 7.04 1.53
CA ALA A 247 2.18 7.49 1.58
C ALA A 247 1.86 8.62 0.58
N LYS A 248 2.89 9.26 -0.02
CA LYS A 248 2.72 10.52 -0.77
C LYS A 248 3.60 10.60 -2.00
N THR A 249 3.12 11.34 -3.00
CA THR A 249 3.84 11.59 -4.26
C THR A 249 5.21 12.25 -4.03
N THR A 250 5.29 13.20 -3.09
CA THR A 250 6.55 13.91 -2.78
C THR A 250 7.63 13.01 -2.18
N THR A 251 7.26 12.08 -1.29
CA THR A 251 8.22 11.11 -0.74
C THR A 251 8.63 10.08 -1.77
N ARG A 252 7.75 9.72 -2.71
CA ARG A 252 8.06 8.90 -3.87
C ARG A 252 9.13 9.55 -4.75
N GLN A 253 8.96 10.82 -5.11
CA GLN A 253 9.94 11.57 -5.89
C GLN A 253 11.30 11.62 -5.21
N THR A 254 11.34 11.81 -3.88
CA THR A 254 12.60 11.78 -3.11
C THR A 254 13.30 10.42 -3.21
N ALA A 255 12.55 9.32 -3.25
CA ALA A 255 13.14 7.99 -3.46
C ALA A 255 13.67 7.81 -4.88
N GLU A 256 12.92 8.27 -5.90
CA GLU A 256 13.35 8.26 -7.30
C GLU A 256 14.62 9.10 -7.51
N GLU A 257 14.70 10.29 -6.91
CA GLU A 257 15.89 11.13 -6.92
C GLU A 257 17.11 10.47 -6.25
N ALA A 258 16.91 9.76 -5.13
CA ALA A 258 17.97 9.02 -4.47
C ALA A 258 18.52 7.91 -5.37
N TYR A 259 17.67 7.17 -6.07
CA TYR A 259 18.10 6.18 -7.06
C TYR A 259 18.78 6.82 -8.27
N SER A 260 18.29 7.96 -8.76
CA SER A 260 18.93 8.70 -9.86
C SER A 260 20.38 9.09 -9.53
N GLN A 261 20.63 9.55 -8.29
CA GLN A 261 21.99 9.84 -7.82
C GLN A 261 22.87 8.58 -7.78
N LEU A 262 22.31 7.44 -7.35
CA LEU A 262 23.04 6.17 -7.33
C LEU A 262 23.33 5.64 -8.73
N PHE A 263 22.39 5.80 -9.69
CA PHE A 263 22.62 5.47 -11.10
C PHE A 263 23.73 6.31 -11.71
N SER A 264 23.79 7.61 -11.39
CA SER A 264 24.89 8.49 -11.79
C SER A 264 26.25 8.04 -11.21
N GLY A 265 26.24 7.32 -10.07
CA GLY A 265 27.38 6.68 -9.45
C GLY A 265 27.72 5.28 -10.00
N GLY A 266 27.04 4.84 -11.06
CA GLY A 266 27.31 3.56 -11.75
C GLY A 266 26.44 2.38 -11.32
N LEU A 267 25.42 2.57 -10.48
CA LEU A 267 24.52 1.50 -10.05
C LEU A 267 23.76 0.89 -11.24
N GLN A 268 23.72 -0.43 -11.33
CA GLN A 268 22.98 -1.18 -12.34
C GLN A 268 21.86 -2.01 -11.69
N MET A 269 20.77 -1.36 -11.30
CA MET A 269 19.59 -2.00 -10.69
C MET A 269 18.32 -1.65 -11.46
N LYS A 270 17.35 -2.54 -11.46
CA LYS A 270 16.01 -2.28 -11.99
C LYS A 270 15.12 -1.75 -10.87
N VAL A 271 14.68 -0.50 -11.00
CA VAL A 271 13.85 0.19 -10.00
C VAL A 271 12.53 0.58 -10.63
N VAL A 272 11.45 -0.04 -10.23
CA VAL A 272 10.10 0.25 -10.72
C VAL A 272 9.31 1.11 -9.72
N THR A 273 8.60 2.10 -10.25
CA THR A 273 7.64 2.90 -9.48
C THR A 273 6.21 2.55 -9.89
N ILE A 274 5.44 1.98 -8.97
CA ILE A 274 4.02 1.72 -9.19
C ILE A 274 3.23 3.00 -8.90
N THR A 275 2.48 3.47 -9.89
CA THR A 275 1.56 4.61 -9.78
C THR A 275 0.11 4.11 -9.86
N ALA A 276 -0.78 4.71 -9.09
CA ALA A 276 -2.19 4.32 -9.03
C ALA A 276 -2.86 4.40 -10.42
N LYS A 277 -3.78 3.47 -10.69
CA LYS A 277 -4.43 3.27 -11.99
C LYS A 277 -5.10 4.54 -12.53
N ASP A 278 -5.80 5.27 -11.67
CA ASP A 278 -6.49 6.53 -12.00
C ASP A 278 -5.56 7.62 -12.55
N LYS A 279 -4.26 7.56 -12.18
CA LYS A 279 -3.25 8.55 -12.60
C LYS A 279 -2.50 8.17 -13.88
N VAL A 280 -2.51 6.90 -14.27
CA VAL A 280 -1.73 6.41 -15.43
C VAL A 280 -2.60 5.86 -16.55
N CYS A 281 -3.91 5.68 -16.34
CA CYS A 281 -4.82 5.18 -17.35
C CYS A 281 -4.91 6.15 -18.53
N PHE A 282 -4.56 5.70 -19.73
CA PHE A 282 -4.59 6.54 -20.93
C PHE A 282 -6.02 6.86 -21.42
N THR A 283 -6.99 5.99 -21.17
CA THR A 283 -8.37 6.18 -21.59
C THR A 283 -9.22 6.97 -20.59
N GLY A 284 -8.80 7.01 -19.32
CA GLY A 284 -9.52 7.70 -18.24
C GLY A 284 -10.88 7.07 -17.86
N GLN A 285 -11.33 6.05 -18.58
CA GLN A 285 -12.69 5.47 -18.42
C GLN A 285 -12.80 4.40 -17.33
N GLY A 286 -11.68 3.90 -16.81
CA GLY A 286 -11.66 2.86 -15.76
C GLY A 286 -12.12 1.46 -16.19
N ILE A 287 -12.79 1.34 -17.35
CA ILE A 287 -13.26 0.08 -17.92
C ILE A 287 -12.14 -0.55 -18.74
N CYS A 288 -11.66 -1.71 -18.30
CA CYS A 288 -10.58 -2.42 -18.99
C CYS A 288 -11.11 -3.74 -19.55
N ASN A 289 -11.50 -3.74 -20.79
CA ASN A 289 -11.80 -4.91 -21.61
C ASN A 289 -11.39 -4.62 -23.05
N LYS A 290 -11.37 -5.65 -23.89
CA LYS A 290 -10.96 -5.54 -25.29
C LYS A 290 -11.81 -4.57 -26.13
N GLU A 291 -13.08 -4.36 -25.74
CA GLU A 291 -14.03 -3.56 -26.49
C GLU A 291 -13.90 -2.06 -26.22
N HIS A 292 -13.44 -1.68 -25.01
CA HIS A 292 -13.41 -0.30 -24.55
C HIS A 292 -11.99 0.25 -24.37
N CYS A 293 -10.96 -0.61 -24.40
CA CYS A 293 -9.60 -0.18 -24.15
C CYS A 293 -8.59 -0.94 -25.04
N GLU A 294 -8.01 -0.25 -26.03
CA GLU A 294 -6.99 -0.81 -26.92
C GLU A 294 -5.72 -1.30 -26.20
N PHE A 295 -5.43 -0.75 -25.01
CA PHE A 295 -4.30 -1.15 -24.18
C PHE A 295 -4.59 -2.39 -23.32
N ALA A 296 -5.85 -2.76 -23.19
CA ALA A 296 -6.26 -4.00 -22.55
C ALA A 296 -6.33 -5.16 -23.56
N ASP A 297 -6.58 -4.85 -24.83
CA ASP A 297 -6.73 -5.84 -25.90
C ASP A 297 -5.40 -6.53 -26.22
N GLY A 298 -5.40 -7.88 -26.16
CA GLY A 298 -4.22 -8.71 -26.38
C GLY A 298 -3.04 -8.36 -25.45
N TYR A 299 -3.31 -7.88 -24.25
CA TYR A 299 -2.26 -7.47 -23.29
C TYR A 299 -1.28 -8.60 -23.01
N TYR A 300 -1.80 -9.80 -22.71
CA TYR A 300 -0.97 -10.94 -22.36
C TYR A 300 -0.16 -11.50 -23.53
N ASP A 301 -0.57 -11.23 -24.75
CA ASP A 301 0.15 -11.62 -25.96
C ASP A 301 1.38 -10.73 -26.24
N LYS A 302 1.40 -9.51 -25.65
CA LYS A 302 2.42 -8.48 -25.90
C LYS A 302 3.36 -8.26 -24.72
N ILE A 303 2.96 -8.68 -23.50
CA ILE A 303 3.65 -8.31 -22.26
C ILE A 303 5.08 -8.84 -22.16
N ASN A 304 5.35 -10.04 -22.66
CA ASN A 304 6.69 -10.63 -22.60
C ASN A 304 7.70 -9.83 -23.42
N ASP A 305 7.34 -9.47 -24.65
CA ASP A 305 8.19 -8.66 -25.54
C ASP A 305 8.41 -7.25 -24.95
N ALA A 306 7.36 -6.62 -24.41
CA ALA A 306 7.46 -5.33 -23.76
C ALA A 306 8.36 -5.38 -22.51
N THR A 307 8.27 -6.46 -21.73
CA THR A 307 9.10 -6.68 -20.55
C THR A 307 10.56 -6.88 -20.91
N LEU A 308 10.86 -7.67 -21.94
CA LEU A 308 12.22 -7.86 -22.42
C LEU A 308 12.81 -6.54 -22.91
N ASP A 309 12.06 -5.81 -23.74
CA ASP A 309 12.49 -4.55 -24.32
C ASP A 309 12.85 -3.50 -23.23
N ILE A 310 11.97 -3.23 -22.29
CA ILE A 310 12.25 -2.25 -21.24
C ILE A 310 13.37 -2.69 -20.28
N LEU A 311 13.43 -3.98 -19.92
CA LEU A 311 14.46 -4.48 -19.01
C LEU A 311 15.85 -4.52 -19.66
N GLN A 312 15.97 -4.63 -20.98
CA GLN A 312 17.24 -4.54 -21.69
C GLN A 312 17.78 -3.12 -21.70
N ASN A 313 16.92 -2.13 -21.83
CA ASN A 313 17.32 -0.76 -22.14
C ASN A 313 17.31 0.19 -20.91
N GLU A 314 16.46 -0.08 -19.90
CA GLU A 314 16.22 0.88 -18.82
C GLU A 314 16.53 0.32 -17.42
N ASN A 315 17.05 1.18 -16.55
CA ASN A 315 17.25 0.89 -15.13
C ASN A 315 16.19 1.57 -14.24
N SER A 316 15.75 2.78 -14.62
CA SER A 316 14.74 3.56 -13.90
C SER A 316 13.38 3.41 -14.58
N LEU A 317 12.56 2.50 -14.08
CA LEU A 317 11.22 2.22 -14.59
C LEU A 317 10.19 3.10 -13.85
N ASN A 318 10.37 4.41 -13.99
CA ASN A 318 9.44 5.41 -13.45
C ASN A 318 8.21 5.56 -14.35
N ARG A 319 7.23 6.37 -13.92
CA ARG A 319 5.99 6.58 -14.66
C ARG A 319 6.24 6.97 -16.13
N HIS A 320 7.11 7.95 -16.38
CA HIS A 320 7.37 8.45 -17.73
C HIS A 320 7.95 7.35 -18.63
N CYS A 321 8.92 6.59 -18.14
CA CYS A 321 9.51 5.47 -18.85
C CYS A 321 8.46 4.39 -19.16
N ILE A 322 7.66 3.98 -18.16
CA ILE A 322 6.61 2.98 -18.33
C ILE A 322 5.57 3.45 -19.36
N ASP A 323 5.13 4.71 -19.30
CA ASP A 323 4.17 5.28 -20.25
C ASP A 323 4.69 5.21 -21.70
N GLN A 324 5.98 5.51 -21.93
CA GLN A 324 6.60 5.43 -23.26
C GLN A 324 6.59 4.00 -23.84
N TYR A 325 7.02 3.01 -23.04
CA TYR A 325 7.03 1.60 -23.49
C TYR A 325 5.62 1.03 -23.58
N ALA A 326 4.71 1.43 -22.72
CA ALA A 326 3.31 1.04 -22.79
C ALA A 326 2.64 1.52 -24.07
N LEU A 327 2.91 2.75 -24.51
CA LEU A 327 2.46 3.28 -25.81
C LEU A 327 3.11 2.53 -26.98
N LYS A 328 4.43 2.26 -26.92
CA LYS A 328 5.17 1.53 -27.97
C LYS A 328 4.58 0.15 -28.22
N HIS A 329 4.28 -0.59 -27.17
CA HIS A 329 3.80 -1.97 -27.23
C HIS A 329 2.26 -2.09 -27.19
N LYS A 330 1.54 -0.96 -27.06
CA LYS A 330 0.07 -0.91 -26.92
C LYS A 330 -0.43 -1.81 -25.78
N ILE A 331 0.08 -1.59 -24.57
CA ILE A 331 -0.28 -2.30 -23.35
C ILE A 331 -0.67 -1.35 -22.22
N CYS A 332 -1.45 -1.82 -21.26
CA CYS A 332 -1.87 -1.02 -20.09
C CYS A 332 -0.67 -0.62 -19.21
N PRO A 333 -0.37 0.67 -19.00
CA PRO A 333 0.78 1.09 -18.20
C PRO A 333 0.66 0.69 -16.72
N PHE A 334 -0.55 0.60 -16.18
CA PHE A 334 -0.77 0.16 -14.80
C PHE A 334 -0.41 -1.31 -14.62
N GLU A 335 -1.01 -2.22 -15.40
CA GLU A 335 -0.72 -3.66 -15.32
C GLU A 335 0.75 -3.93 -15.66
N PHE A 336 1.31 -3.20 -16.64
CA PHE A 336 2.73 -3.31 -16.99
C PHE A 336 3.63 -2.98 -15.78
N SER A 337 3.32 -1.94 -15.02
CA SER A 337 4.07 -1.61 -13.80
C SER A 337 4.02 -2.73 -12.75
N LEU A 338 2.90 -3.45 -12.66
CA LEU A 338 2.74 -4.59 -11.76
C LEU A 338 3.55 -5.80 -12.23
N ASP A 339 3.53 -6.10 -13.53
CA ASP A 339 4.32 -7.20 -14.10
C ASP A 339 5.83 -6.91 -14.00
N LEU A 340 6.26 -5.67 -14.25
CA LEU A 340 7.66 -5.25 -14.06
C LEU A 340 8.13 -5.35 -12.60
N ALA A 341 7.24 -5.17 -11.63
CA ALA A 341 7.57 -5.33 -10.23
C ALA A 341 8.05 -6.75 -9.87
N TYR A 342 7.70 -7.76 -10.67
CA TYR A 342 8.26 -9.12 -10.54
C TYR A 342 9.76 -9.15 -10.78
N SER A 343 10.20 -8.49 -11.82
CA SER A 343 11.57 -8.50 -12.31
C SER A 343 12.47 -7.47 -11.65
N ALA A 344 11.90 -6.42 -11.08
CA ALA A 344 12.64 -5.32 -10.48
C ALA A 344 13.35 -5.73 -9.18
N ASP A 345 14.53 -5.13 -8.96
CA ASP A 345 15.29 -5.27 -7.70
C ASP A 345 14.71 -4.38 -6.60
N THR A 346 14.13 -3.24 -6.98
CA THR A 346 13.42 -2.35 -6.06
C THR A 346 12.06 -1.99 -6.61
N VAL A 347 11.07 -1.99 -5.73
CA VAL A 347 9.70 -1.53 -6.00
C VAL A 347 9.39 -0.34 -5.10
N ILE A 348 9.13 0.82 -5.70
CA ILE A 348 8.64 2.01 -5.00
C ILE A 348 7.12 2.08 -5.19
N CYS A 349 6.36 2.03 -4.09
CA CYS A 349 4.89 1.99 -4.16
C CYS A 349 4.21 2.54 -2.90
N ASP A 350 2.89 2.69 -2.94
CA ASP A 350 2.08 3.06 -1.77
C ASP A 350 1.99 1.88 -0.77
N TYR A 351 1.73 2.20 0.50
CA TYR A 351 1.51 1.22 1.58
C TYR A 351 0.45 0.18 1.22
N ASN A 352 -0.58 0.57 0.46
CA ASN A 352 -1.70 -0.28 0.08
C ASN A 352 -1.23 -1.56 -0.61
N TYR A 353 -0.17 -1.49 -1.42
CA TYR A 353 0.34 -2.66 -2.14
C TYR A 353 0.92 -3.76 -1.23
N ILE A 354 1.16 -3.45 0.05
CA ILE A 354 1.62 -4.42 1.05
C ILE A 354 0.57 -4.69 2.12
N PHE A 355 -0.04 -3.64 2.67
CA PHE A 355 -0.83 -3.73 3.89
C PHE A 355 -2.34 -3.81 3.64
N ASP A 356 -2.86 -3.34 2.49
CA ASP A 356 -4.29 -3.39 2.20
C ASP A 356 -4.70 -4.78 1.69
N PRO A 357 -5.59 -5.49 2.40
CA PRO A 357 -6.04 -6.82 1.97
C PRO A 357 -6.80 -6.80 0.62
N LYS A 358 -7.27 -5.62 0.17
CA LYS A 358 -7.98 -5.42 -1.10
C LYS A 358 -7.05 -5.39 -2.29
N VAL A 359 -5.92 -4.68 -2.19
CA VAL A 359 -5.01 -4.37 -3.31
C VAL A 359 -3.61 -4.93 -3.17
N SER A 360 -3.31 -5.63 -2.06
CA SER A 360 -1.98 -6.18 -1.83
C SER A 360 -1.52 -7.11 -2.97
N LEU A 361 -0.27 -6.94 -3.36
CA LEU A 361 0.38 -7.71 -4.45
C LEU A 361 0.68 -9.16 -4.01
N LYS A 362 -0.36 -9.94 -3.68
CA LYS A 362 -0.23 -11.30 -3.11
C LYS A 362 0.62 -12.23 -3.96
N ARG A 363 0.50 -12.15 -5.28
CA ARG A 363 1.26 -12.99 -6.23
C ARG A 363 2.76 -12.73 -6.17
N LEU A 364 3.17 -11.46 -6.02
CA LEU A 364 4.57 -11.07 -5.95
C LEU A 364 5.29 -11.56 -4.69
N PHE A 365 4.54 -11.87 -3.62
CA PHE A 365 5.14 -11.99 -2.30
C PHE A 365 5.37 -13.41 -1.82
N ASP A 366 4.58 -14.38 -2.28
CA ASP A 366 4.62 -15.71 -1.69
C ASP A 366 5.98 -16.41 -1.92
N GLU A 367 6.64 -16.16 -3.04
CA GLU A 367 7.93 -16.77 -3.40
C GLU A 367 9.16 -15.94 -2.94
N GLN A 368 9.01 -14.62 -2.84
CA GLN A 368 10.15 -13.71 -2.63
C GLN A 368 10.22 -13.03 -1.25
N LYS A 369 9.17 -13.11 -0.42
CA LYS A 369 9.10 -12.41 0.88
C LYS A 369 10.32 -12.61 1.78
N LYS A 370 10.80 -13.86 1.88
CA LYS A 370 11.93 -14.24 2.76
C LYS A 370 13.27 -13.62 2.34
N ALA A 371 13.35 -13.09 1.13
CA ALA A 371 14.53 -12.39 0.61
C ALA A 371 14.30 -10.88 0.42
N THR A 372 13.18 -10.33 0.90
CA THR A 372 12.74 -8.95 0.67
C THR A 372 12.73 -8.14 1.96
N VAL A 373 13.23 -6.89 1.90
CA VAL A 373 13.10 -5.90 2.98
C VAL A 373 11.99 -4.90 2.67
N LEU A 374 11.24 -4.52 3.70
CA LEU A 374 10.31 -3.38 3.66
C LEU A 374 10.99 -2.14 4.26
N LEU A 375 11.11 -1.08 3.46
CA LEU A 375 11.53 0.25 3.88
C LEU A 375 10.28 1.14 3.90
N VAL A 376 9.73 1.40 5.08
CA VAL A 376 8.45 2.13 5.26
C VAL A 376 8.75 3.56 5.66
N ASP A 377 8.69 4.46 4.67
CA ASP A 377 8.94 5.90 4.87
C ASP A 377 7.71 6.61 5.42
N GLU A 378 7.93 7.63 6.25
CA GLU A 378 6.89 8.37 6.98
C GLU A 378 5.90 7.42 7.67
N ALA A 379 6.44 6.39 8.33
CA ALA A 379 5.71 5.27 8.91
C ALA A 379 4.63 5.67 9.94
N HIS A 380 4.70 6.90 10.47
CA HIS A 380 3.67 7.45 11.34
C HIS A 380 2.29 7.51 10.67
N ASN A 381 2.24 7.65 9.33
CA ASN A 381 1.00 7.67 8.57
C ASN A 381 0.34 6.28 8.48
N LEU A 382 1.13 5.21 8.61
CA LEU A 382 0.62 3.85 8.45
C LEU A 382 -0.40 3.46 9.53
N VAL A 383 -0.37 4.11 10.71
CA VAL A 383 -1.33 3.82 11.81
C VAL A 383 -2.77 4.17 11.39
N ASP A 384 -3.02 5.40 10.94
CA ASP A 384 -4.36 5.82 10.51
C ASP A 384 -4.73 5.16 9.17
N ARG A 385 -3.78 5.07 8.22
CA ARG A 385 -3.96 4.32 6.97
C ARG A 385 -4.31 2.85 7.21
N GLY A 386 -3.67 2.20 8.18
CA GLY A 386 -4.00 0.84 8.56
C GLY A 386 -5.43 0.69 9.08
N ARG A 387 -5.90 1.63 9.92
CA ARG A 387 -7.31 1.64 10.34
C ARG A 387 -8.26 1.73 9.15
N ASP A 388 -7.96 2.61 8.19
CA ASP A 388 -8.79 2.77 6.98
C ASP A 388 -8.76 1.49 6.12
N MET A 389 -7.59 0.90 5.87
CA MET A 389 -7.41 -0.32 5.07
C MET A 389 -8.18 -1.52 5.65
N TYR A 390 -8.22 -1.62 6.98
CA TYR A 390 -8.89 -2.71 7.68
C TYR A 390 -10.31 -2.35 8.15
N SER A 391 -10.87 -1.27 7.67
CA SER A 391 -12.27 -0.90 7.90
C SER A 391 -13.11 -1.08 6.65
N SER A 392 -14.41 -1.31 6.83
CA SER A 392 -15.37 -1.46 5.73
C SER A 392 -16.68 -0.78 6.05
N THR A 393 -17.30 -0.18 5.06
CA THR A 393 -18.58 0.52 5.20
C THR A 393 -19.52 0.12 4.08
N LEU A 394 -20.76 -0.19 4.42
CA LEU A 394 -21.86 -0.31 3.48
C LEU A 394 -22.90 0.78 3.75
N GLU A 395 -23.37 1.39 2.67
CA GLU A 395 -24.31 2.51 2.68
C GLU A 395 -25.65 2.09 2.08
N LYS A 396 -26.74 2.68 2.58
CA LYS A 396 -28.10 2.39 2.10
C LYS A 396 -28.35 2.89 0.67
N ALA A 397 -27.82 4.05 0.31
CA ALA A 397 -28.16 4.73 -0.95
C ALA A 397 -27.89 3.88 -2.20
N PRO A 398 -26.72 3.20 -2.38
CA PRO A 398 -26.47 2.34 -3.53
C PRO A 398 -27.50 1.23 -3.69
N PHE A 399 -27.86 0.53 -2.61
CA PHE A 399 -28.86 -0.54 -2.66
C PHE A 399 -30.27 -0.03 -2.99
N LEU A 400 -30.66 1.15 -2.50
CA LEU A 400 -31.92 1.79 -2.87
C LEU A 400 -31.96 2.15 -4.36
N GLN A 401 -30.81 2.59 -4.91
CA GLN A 401 -30.73 2.93 -6.33
C GLN A 401 -30.73 1.66 -7.19
N LEU A 402 -29.99 0.61 -6.86
CA LEU A 402 -30.04 -0.69 -7.54
C LEU A 402 -31.44 -1.30 -7.54
N LYS A 403 -32.15 -1.25 -6.39
CA LYS A 403 -33.56 -1.68 -6.31
C LYS A 403 -34.44 -0.97 -7.34
N ARG A 404 -34.23 0.31 -7.61
CA ARG A 404 -35.02 1.09 -8.59
C ARG A 404 -34.64 0.75 -10.02
N GLU A 405 -33.34 0.67 -10.31
CA GLU A 405 -32.82 0.45 -11.64
C GLU A 405 -33.06 -0.95 -12.18
N PHE A 406 -33.03 -1.97 -11.32
CA PHE A 406 -33.29 -3.37 -11.71
C PHE A 406 -34.75 -3.81 -11.60
N ASN A 407 -35.66 -2.91 -11.24
CA ASN A 407 -37.09 -3.22 -11.20
C ASN A 407 -37.64 -3.53 -12.60
N GLY A 408 -38.14 -4.75 -12.80
CA GLY A 408 -38.61 -5.23 -14.10
C GLY A 408 -37.52 -5.62 -15.09
N LYS A 409 -36.21 -5.51 -14.72
CA LYS A 409 -35.07 -5.90 -15.57
C LYS A 409 -34.41 -7.19 -15.09
N ASN A 410 -34.00 -7.23 -13.82
CA ASN A 410 -33.50 -8.43 -13.15
C ASN A 410 -34.14 -8.56 -11.76
N GLU A 411 -35.01 -9.55 -11.64
CA GLU A 411 -35.80 -9.76 -10.42
C GLU A 411 -34.93 -10.16 -9.23
N ASN A 412 -33.81 -10.87 -9.46
CA ASN A 412 -32.91 -11.32 -8.40
C ASN A 412 -32.15 -10.12 -7.79
N ILE A 413 -31.56 -9.26 -8.62
CA ILE A 413 -30.88 -8.04 -8.15
C ILE A 413 -31.86 -7.09 -7.48
N HIS A 414 -33.08 -6.93 -8.06
CA HIS A 414 -34.13 -6.12 -7.46
C HIS A 414 -34.50 -6.61 -6.07
N LYS A 415 -34.77 -7.92 -5.89
CA LYS A 415 -35.18 -8.52 -4.61
C LYS A 415 -34.09 -8.41 -3.55
N ILE A 416 -32.84 -8.77 -3.87
CA ILE A 416 -31.76 -8.70 -2.89
C ILE A 416 -31.44 -7.25 -2.50
N SER A 417 -31.47 -6.30 -3.43
CA SER A 417 -31.28 -4.88 -3.15
C SER A 417 -32.41 -4.31 -2.31
N LYS A 418 -33.65 -4.83 -2.48
CA LYS A 418 -34.77 -4.49 -1.62
C LYS A 418 -34.58 -5.00 -0.19
N LEU A 419 -34.16 -6.26 -0.01
CA LEU A 419 -33.88 -6.84 1.31
C LEU A 419 -32.77 -6.07 2.03
N MET A 420 -31.68 -5.74 1.33
CA MET A 420 -30.62 -4.91 1.87
C MET A 420 -31.14 -3.53 2.31
N ASN A 421 -31.87 -2.83 1.46
CA ASN A 421 -32.47 -1.53 1.82
C ASN A 421 -33.41 -1.64 3.03
N ASP A 422 -34.23 -2.69 3.12
CA ASP A 422 -35.20 -2.90 4.20
C ASP A 422 -34.46 -3.21 5.52
N TYR A 423 -33.31 -3.90 5.47
CA TYR A 423 -32.43 -4.08 6.62
C TYR A 423 -31.88 -2.74 7.15
N PHE A 424 -31.38 -1.87 6.28
CA PHE A 424 -30.95 -0.52 6.68
C PHE A 424 -32.08 0.29 7.32
N ILE A 425 -33.32 0.14 6.81
CA ILE A 425 -34.51 0.77 7.41
C ILE A 425 -34.82 0.19 8.80
N LYS A 426 -34.66 -1.15 8.99
CA LYS A 426 -34.78 -1.82 10.29
C LYS A 426 -33.79 -1.24 11.30
N VAL A 427 -32.52 -1.10 10.91
CA VAL A 427 -31.46 -0.48 11.73
C VAL A 427 -31.83 0.98 12.08
N LYS A 428 -32.27 1.77 11.11
CA LYS A 428 -32.68 3.15 11.36
C LYS A 428 -33.78 3.25 12.41
N LYS A 429 -34.78 2.34 12.39
CA LYS A 429 -35.88 2.32 13.36
C LYS A 429 -35.43 2.00 14.79
N GLN A 430 -34.32 1.31 14.97
CA GLN A 430 -33.73 1.03 16.30
C GLN A 430 -33.10 2.26 16.93
N ALA A 431 -32.73 3.25 16.14
CA ALA A 431 -32.15 4.51 16.59
C ALA A 431 -33.23 5.52 16.99
N VAL A 432 -33.79 5.39 18.15
CA VAL A 432 -34.93 6.22 18.62
C VAL A 432 -34.57 7.71 18.79
N SER A 433 -33.31 8.05 19.08
CA SER A 433 -32.83 9.44 19.26
C SER A 433 -31.31 9.62 19.04
N SER A 434 -30.60 8.55 18.80
CA SER A 434 -29.14 8.58 18.61
C SER A 434 -28.77 8.66 17.13
N LYS A 435 -27.70 9.39 16.80
CA LYS A 435 -27.14 9.40 15.45
C LYS A 435 -26.26 8.17 15.17
N THR A 436 -25.92 7.41 16.19
CA THR A 436 -25.05 6.22 16.10
C THR A 436 -25.59 5.10 16.96
N ILE A 437 -25.45 3.85 16.48
CA ILE A 437 -25.80 2.62 17.20
C ILE A 437 -24.57 1.73 17.19
N GLU A 438 -24.12 1.28 18.35
CA GLU A 438 -23.09 0.24 18.46
C GLU A 438 -23.76 -1.14 18.51
N PHE A 439 -23.14 -2.14 17.87
CA PHE A 439 -23.60 -3.52 17.92
C PHE A 439 -22.58 -4.33 18.75
N GLU A 440 -23.08 -5.13 19.68
CA GLU A 440 -22.24 -5.97 20.53
C GLU A 440 -21.76 -7.24 19.82
N GLU A 441 -22.52 -7.70 18.82
CA GLU A 441 -22.25 -8.92 18.06
C GLU A 441 -22.24 -8.66 16.55
N PRO A 442 -21.55 -9.51 15.75
CA PRO A 442 -21.64 -9.47 14.29
C PRO A 442 -23.08 -9.63 13.80
N LEU A 443 -23.43 -8.96 12.71
CA LEU A 443 -24.77 -8.97 12.15
C LEU A 443 -24.96 -10.15 11.18
N GLY A 444 -25.14 -11.37 11.69
CA GLY A 444 -25.23 -12.60 10.87
C GLY A 444 -26.29 -12.53 9.76
N GLU A 445 -27.49 -11.95 10.01
CA GLU A 445 -28.51 -11.71 9.00
C GLU A 445 -28.00 -10.78 7.89
N PHE A 446 -27.27 -9.73 8.25
CA PHE A 446 -26.72 -8.77 7.30
C PHE A 446 -25.57 -9.37 6.47
N ASP A 447 -24.69 -10.12 7.11
CA ASP A 447 -23.56 -10.81 6.45
C ASP A 447 -24.08 -11.83 5.43
N GLN A 448 -25.18 -12.51 5.72
CA GLN A 448 -25.83 -13.43 4.77
C GLN A 448 -26.39 -12.65 3.57
N LEU A 449 -27.13 -11.56 3.79
CA LEU A 449 -27.64 -10.71 2.72
C LEU A 449 -26.51 -10.14 1.84
N VAL A 450 -25.37 -9.78 2.43
CA VAL A 450 -24.20 -9.33 1.69
C VAL A 450 -23.62 -10.46 0.83
N SER A 451 -23.56 -11.67 1.35
CA SER A 451 -23.07 -12.85 0.61
C SER A 451 -23.99 -13.19 -0.57
N ASP A 452 -25.31 -13.18 -0.34
CA ASP A 452 -26.30 -13.43 -1.39
C ASP A 452 -26.24 -12.33 -2.47
N PHE A 453 -26.06 -11.06 -2.07
CA PHE A 453 -25.89 -9.94 -3.01
C PHE A 453 -24.63 -10.11 -3.87
N ILE A 454 -23.50 -10.51 -3.27
CA ILE A 454 -22.25 -10.74 -4.01
C ILE A 454 -22.46 -11.82 -5.08
N GLU A 455 -23.07 -12.94 -4.73
CA GLU A 455 -23.31 -14.05 -5.67
C GLU A 455 -24.20 -13.63 -6.84
N LEU A 456 -25.34 -12.97 -6.56
CA LEU A 456 -26.27 -12.53 -7.60
C LEU A 456 -25.70 -11.39 -8.46
N ALA A 457 -24.97 -10.46 -7.87
CA ALA A 457 -24.30 -9.39 -8.60
C ALA A 457 -23.19 -9.94 -9.51
N GLU A 458 -22.47 -10.97 -9.06
CA GLU A 458 -21.45 -11.67 -9.87
C GLU A 458 -22.07 -12.31 -11.11
N GLN A 459 -23.19 -13.01 -10.96
CA GLN A 459 -23.91 -13.62 -12.08
C GLN A 459 -24.40 -12.58 -13.09
N GLU A 460 -24.95 -11.45 -12.62
CA GLU A 460 -25.44 -10.37 -13.50
C GLU A 460 -24.28 -9.69 -14.26
N LEU A 461 -23.19 -9.38 -13.57
CA LEU A 461 -22.02 -8.73 -14.17
C LEU A 461 -21.32 -9.62 -15.20
N LEU A 462 -21.35 -10.94 -15.03
CA LEU A 462 -20.85 -11.90 -16.04
C LEU A 462 -21.74 -12.01 -17.27
N SER A 463 -23.04 -11.74 -17.14
CA SER A 463 -24.00 -11.90 -18.25
C SER A 463 -23.94 -10.80 -19.31
N GLU A 464 -23.10 -9.74 -19.14
CA GLU A 464 -22.96 -8.58 -20.03
C GLU A 464 -24.29 -7.85 -20.37
N ARG A 465 -25.37 -8.12 -19.64
CA ARG A 465 -26.72 -7.58 -19.92
C ARG A 465 -27.06 -6.30 -19.15
N SER A 466 -26.18 -5.87 -18.24
CA SER A 466 -26.46 -4.73 -17.37
C SER A 466 -26.37 -3.40 -18.13
N GLU A 467 -27.42 -2.59 -18.11
CA GLU A 467 -27.45 -1.24 -18.70
C GLU A 467 -26.63 -0.20 -17.88
N ASN A 468 -26.42 -0.46 -16.59
CA ASN A 468 -25.61 0.40 -15.71
C ASN A 468 -24.66 -0.47 -14.86
N PRO A 469 -23.61 -1.03 -15.48
CA PRO A 469 -22.69 -1.92 -14.78
C PRO A 469 -21.86 -1.20 -13.72
N GLU A 470 -21.67 0.12 -13.81
CA GLU A 470 -20.78 0.89 -12.92
C GLU A 470 -21.29 0.89 -11.48
N LEU A 471 -22.55 1.25 -11.23
CA LEU A 471 -23.12 1.25 -9.89
C LEU A 471 -23.17 -0.15 -9.27
N LEU A 472 -23.55 -1.16 -10.08
CA LEU A 472 -23.59 -2.55 -9.62
C LEU A 472 -22.17 -3.02 -9.26
N LEU A 473 -21.19 -2.70 -10.09
CA LEU A 473 -19.78 -3.06 -9.90
C LEU A 473 -19.19 -2.38 -8.65
N GLU A 474 -19.44 -1.09 -8.45
CA GLU A 474 -18.98 -0.38 -7.25
C GLU A 474 -19.59 -0.96 -5.98
N THR A 475 -20.92 -1.22 -5.99
CA THR A 475 -21.62 -1.82 -4.85
C THR A 475 -21.13 -3.24 -4.57
N TYR A 476 -20.87 -4.02 -5.62
CA TYR A 476 -20.28 -5.36 -5.51
C TYR A 476 -18.90 -5.32 -4.85
N PHE A 477 -18.01 -4.40 -5.26
CA PHE A 477 -16.70 -4.27 -4.63
C PHE A 477 -16.79 -3.80 -3.17
N ALA A 478 -17.76 -2.94 -2.84
CA ALA A 478 -18.00 -2.54 -1.45
C ALA A 478 -18.47 -3.74 -0.62
N ALA A 479 -19.38 -4.55 -1.16
CA ALA A 479 -19.87 -5.78 -0.52
C ALA A 479 -18.74 -6.83 -0.35
N GLN A 480 -17.92 -7.03 -1.36
CA GLN A 480 -16.75 -7.90 -1.24
C GLN A 480 -15.75 -7.41 -0.19
N ASN A 481 -15.52 -6.09 -0.10
CA ASN A 481 -14.67 -5.53 0.94
C ASN A 481 -15.26 -5.78 2.33
N TRP A 482 -16.57 -5.60 2.49
CA TRP A 482 -17.26 -5.96 3.73
C TRP A 482 -17.00 -7.42 4.13
N GLN A 483 -17.26 -8.36 3.24
CA GLN A 483 -17.04 -9.79 3.49
C GLN A 483 -15.57 -10.12 3.81
N ARG A 484 -14.62 -9.42 3.19
CA ARG A 484 -13.19 -9.57 3.47
C ARG A 484 -12.83 -9.12 4.87
N ILE A 485 -13.37 -7.97 5.31
CA ILE A 485 -13.12 -7.44 6.65
C ILE A 485 -13.85 -8.27 7.70
N SER A 486 -15.07 -8.77 7.42
CA SER A 486 -15.78 -9.70 8.33
C SER A 486 -14.94 -10.94 8.69
N LYS A 487 -14.11 -11.45 7.76
CA LYS A 487 -13.20 -12.56 8.01
C LYS A 487 -12.01 -12.21 8.94
N LEU A 488 -11.73 -10.92 9.13
CA LEU A 488 -10.67 -10.39 9.99
C LEU A 488 -11.21 -9.88 11.34
N TYR A 489 -12.54 -9.83 11.47
CA TYR A 489 -13.22 -9.21 12.60
C TYR A 489 -12.99 -9.98 13.90
N ASP A 490 -12.53 -9.26 14.93
CA ASP A 490 -12.32 -9.74 16.30
C ASP A 490 -12.42 -8.56 17.30
N GLU A 491 -11.91 -8.73 18.53
CA GLU A 491 -11.94 -7.71 19.60
C GLU A 491 -11.25 -6.37 19.24
N ARG A 492 -10.47 -6.34 18.17
CA ARG A 492 -9.81 -5.12 17.65
C ARG A 492 -10.72 -4.28 16.76
N PHE A 493 -11.94 -4.75 16.53
CA PHE A 493 -12.94 -4.06 15.72
C PHE A 493 -14.13 -3.67 16.55
N ILE A 494 -14.91 -2.77 15.98
CA ILE A 494 -16.27 -2.48 16.44
C ILE A 494 -17.19 -2.32 15.25
N LEU A 495 -18.40 -2.81 15.44
CA LEU A 495 -19.48 -2.68 14.45
C LEU A 495 -20.44 -1.61 14.93
N TYR A 496 -20.72 -0.61 14.08
CA TYR A 496 -21.68 0.43 14.41
C TYR A 496 -22.43 0.95 13.16
N ALA A 497 -23.57 1.57 13.39
CA ALA A 497 -24.31 2.28 12.35
C ALA A 497 -24.32 3.77 12.62
N GLU A 498 -24.15 4.57 11.57
CA GLU A 498 -24.30 6.02 11.57
C GLU A 498 -25.54 6.39 10.78
N ILE A 499 -26.38 7.28 11.34
CA ILE A 499 -27.64 7.69 10.75
C ILE A 499 -27.64 9.19 10.53
N GLN A 500 -27.74 9.57 9.25
CA GLN A 500 -27.80 10.97 8.84
C GLN A 500 -29.05 11.19 7.98
N ARG A 501 -30.09 11.78 8.52
CA ARG A 501 -31.39 11.99 7.85
C ARG A 501 -31.98 10.66 7.33
N ASN A 502 -31.90 10.41 6.03
CA ASN A 502 -32.41 9.20 5.37
C ASN A 502 -31.32 8.20 5.02
N GLU A 503 -30.04 8.57 5.19
CA GLU A 503 -28.91 7.71 4.96
C GLU A 503 -28.55 6.91 6.20
N VAL A 504 -28.19 5.67 6.01
CA VAL A 504 -27.69 4.77 7.05
C VAL A 504 -26.40 4.13 6.53
N LYS A 505 -25.35 4.24 7.31
CA LYS A 505 -24.06 3.60 7.04
C LYS A 505 -23.80 2.60 8.13
N ILE A 506 -23.51 1.36 7.77
CA ILE A 506 -23.06 0.34 8.72
C ILE A 506 -21.58 0.16 8.49
N LYS A 507 -20.77 0.23 9.56
CA LYS A 507 -19.31 0.21 9.47
C LYS A 507 -18.71 -0.82 10.41
N GLN A 508 -17.82 -1.64 9.85
CA GLN A 508 -16.83 -2.42 10.58
C GLN A 508 -15.58 -1.53 10.73
N PHE A 509 -15.34 -1.03 11.92
CA PHE A 509 -14.26 -0.09 12.17
C PHE A 509 -13.12 -0.75 12.95
N CYS A 510 -11.93 -0.70 12.37
CA CYS A 510 -10.71 -1.20 12.99
C CYS A 510 -10.20 -0.20 14.04
N LEU A 511 -10.25 -0.57 15.31
CA LEU A 511 -9.75 0.22 16.43
C LEU A 511 -8.23 0.12 16.57
N ASP A 512 -7.71 -1.10 16.39
CA ASP A 512 -6.28 -1.41 16.49
C ASP A 512 -5.78 -2.21 15.26
N PRO A 513 -5.05 -1.56 14.32
CA PRO A 513 -4.54 -2.22 13.14
C PRO A 513 -3.21 -2.97 13.37
N SER A 514 -2.63 -2.90 14.57
CA SER A 514 -1.26 -3.34 14.85
C SER A 514 -0.98 -4.78 14.49
N TYR A 515 -1.87 -5.69 14.90
CA TYR A 515 -1.75 -7.11 14.59
C TYR A 515 -1.82 -7.39 13.08
N LEU A 516 -2.71 -6.73 12.36
CA LEU A 516 -2.88 -6.92 10.92
C LEU A 516 -1.70 -6.39 10.14
N ILE A 517 -1.15 -5.23 10.54
CA ILE A 517 0.11 -4.69 10.00
C ILE A 517 1.26 -5.68 10.24
N LYS A 518 1.35 -6.25 11.46
CA LYS A 518 2.33 -7.28 11.78
C LYS A 518 2.19 -8.51 10.88
N GLN A 519 0.96 -9.04 10.73
CA GLN A 519 0.70 -10.22 9.90
C GLN A 519 1.05 -9.97 8.42
N ALA A 520 0.69 -8.81 7.86
CA ALA A 520 1.04 -8.45 6.49
C ALA A 520 2.56 -8.38 6.28
N GLY A 521 3.31 -7.93 7.29
CA GLY A 521 4.77 -7.81 7.24
C GLY A 521 5.55 -9.04 7.70
N LYS A 522 4.92 -10.05 8.30
CA LYS A 522 5.60 -11.15 9.02
C LYS A 522 6.54 -12.00 8.15
N SER A 523 6.19 -12.23 6.91
CA SER A 523 6.98 -13.11 6.02
C SER A 523 8.18 -12.40 5.38
N PHE A 524 8.29 -11.08 5.49
CA PHE A 524 9.41 -10.33 4.96
C PHE A 524 10.67 -10.50 5.81
N LYS A 525 11.83 -10.49 5.15
CA LYS A 525 13.12 -10.71 5.81
C LYS A 525 13.40 -9.72 6.92
N ALA A 526 13.15 -8.44 6.66
CA ALA A 526 13.31 -7.36 7.63
C ALA A 526 12.30 -6.23 7.35
N ARG A 527 11.99 -5.45 8.39
CA ARG A 527 11.06 -4.32 8.31
C ARG A 527 11.74 -3.09 8.91
N VAL A 528 11.79 -2.01 8.15
CA VAL A 528 12.41 -0.75 8.57
C VAL A 528 11.32 0.33 8.56
N PHE A 529 10.76 0.65 9.71
CA PHE A 529 9.82 1.75 9.89
C PHE A 529 10.58 3.00 10.29
N PHE A 530 10.51 4.05 9.48
CA PHE A 530 11.25 5.28 9.77
C PHE A 530 10.43 6.53 9.46
N SER A 531 10.63 7.55 10.29
CA SER A 531 10.03 8.88 10.13
C SER A 531 10.75 9.90 11.00
N ALA A 532 10.52 11.18 10.73
CA ALA A 532 10.97 12.26 11.60
C ALA A 532 10.18 12.32 12.92
N THR A 533 8.99 11.78 12.96
CA THR A 533 8.00 11.99 14.03
C THR A 533 7.52 10.70 14.70
N LEU A 534 8.33 9.63 14.73
CA LEU A 534 8.02 8.42 15.50
C LEU A 534 8.25 8.64 17.00
N SER A 535 7.51 9.58 17.58
CA SER A 535 7.56 9.94 18.98
C SER A 535 6.16 10.03 19.58
N PRO A 536 5.87 9.36 20.72
CA PRO A 536 6.78 8.49 21.48
C PRO A 536 6.98 7.13 20.78
N SER A 537 8.19 6.61 20.87
CA SER A 537 8.56 5.35 20.17
C SER A 537 7.74 4.15 20.62
N GLY A 538 7.36 4.08 21.89
CA GLY A 538 6.53 3.01 22.43
C GLY A 538 5.16 2.94 21.75
N TYR A 539 4.50 4.11 21.55
CA TYR A 539 3.22 4.17 20.83
C TYR A 539 3.33 3.64 19.39
N TYR A 540 4.33 4.11 18.65
CA TYR A 540 4.49 3.68 17.27
C TYR A 540 4.93 2.21 17.15
N ARG A 541 5.78 1.73 18.06
CA ARG A 541 6.10 0.30 18.12
C ARG A 541 4.83 -0.53 18.36
N ASP A 542 3.98 -0.16 19.33
CA ASP A 542 2.72 -0.83 19.60
C ASP A 542 1.81 -0.81 18.36
N MET A 543 1.55 0.38 17.80
CA MET A 543 0.57 0.58 16.72
C MET A 543 1.01 0.01 15.35
N LEU A 544 2.31 -0.17 15.13
CA LEU A 544 2.87 -0.74 13.91
C LEU A 544 3.21 -2.24 14.05
N GLY A 545 2.74 -2.89 15.13
CA GLY A 545 2.87 -4.31 15.33
C GLY A 545 4.28 -4.78 15.69
N GLY A 546 5.05 -3.93 16.39
CA GLY A 546 6.37 -4.28 16.89
C GLY A 546 6.34 -5.15 18.14
N GLU A 547 7.45 -5.84 18.36
CA GLU A 547 7.70 -6.73 19.52
C GLU A 547 8.70 -6.09 20.48
N GLU A 548 8.85 -6.64 21.68
CA GLU A 548 9.75 -6.10 22.69
C GLU A 548 11.22 -6.17 22.28
N ASP A 549 11.61 -7.18 21.54
CA ASP A 549 12.97 -7.40 21.05
C ASP A 549 13.29 -6.71 19.72
N ASP A 550 12.34 -6.00 19.14
CA ASP A 550 12.54 -5.17 17.95
C ASP A 550 13.37 -3.93 18.27
N TYR A 551 14.16 -3.49 17.31
CA TYR A 551 15.05 -2.35 17.49
C TYR A 551 14.29 -1.02 17.49
N VAL A 552 14.62 -0.17 18.45
CA VAL A 552 14.16 1.21 18.53
C VAL A 552 15.38 2.12 18.51
N VAL A 553 15.49 2.97 17.50
CA VAL A 553 16.62 3.88 17.34
C VAL A 553 16.14 5.31 17.21
N ARG A 554 16.70 6.19 18.02
CA ARG A 554 16.51 7.64 17.91
C ARG A 554 17.79 8.26 17.41
N ILE A 555 17.74 8.82 16.22
CA ILE A 555 18.89 9.47 15.58
C ILE A 555 18.92 10.94 16.03
N PRO A 556 20.07 11.43 16.52
CA PRO A 556 20.19 12.84 16.90
C PRO A 556 20.08 13.74 15.66
N SER A 557 19.54 14.95 15.86
CA SER A 557 19.49 15.95 14.79
C SER A 557 20.91 16.31 14.32
N PRO A 558 21.12 16.45 13.00
CA PRO A 558 22.38 16.97 12.47
C PRO A 558 22.58 18.46 12.75
N PHE A 559 21.50 19.15 13.12
CA PHE A 559 21.46 20.60 13.31
C PHE A 559 21.80 21.01 14.75
N SER A 560 22.34 22.23 14.90
CA SER A 560 22.66 22.77 16.22
C SER A 560 21.43 23.43 16.86
N GLN A 561 21.45 23.54 18.20
CA GLN A 561 20.39 24.23 18.94
C GLN A 561 20.33 25.72 18.64
N GLU A 562 21.45 26.32 18.22
CA GLU A 562 21.58 27.74 17.91
C GLU A 562 20.80 28.14 16.65
N GLN A 563 20.53 27.16 15.76
CA GLN A 563 19.77 27.40 14.55
C GLN A 563 18.27 27.63 14.80
N THR A 564 17.75 27.19 15.95
CA THR A 564 16.32 27.24 16.24
C THR A 564 16.05 27.90 17.58
N GLN A 565 15.40 29.04 17.56
CA GLN A 565 14.85 29.63 18.76
C GLN A 565 13.45 29.09 19.00
N VAL A 566 13.21 28.42 20.12
CA VAL A 566 11.88 27.90 20.48
C VAL A 566 11.31 28.67 21.67
N MET A 567 10.10 29.18 21.52
CA MET A 567 9.37 29.90 22.54
C MET A 567 8.01 29.26 22.77
N VAL A 568 7.58 29.22 24.05
CA VAL A 568 6.21 28.85 24.41
C VAL A 568 5.47 30.08 24.86
N LYS A 569 4.33 30.37 24.25
CA LYS A 569 3.37 31.39 24.66
C LYS A 569 2.18 30.69 25.33
N PRO A 570 1.98 30.80 26.63
CA PRO A 570 0.95 30.08 27.38
C PRO A 570 -0.45 30.67 27.18
N ILE A 571 -0.91 30.70 25.94
CA ILE A 571 -2.25 31.15 25.55
C ILE A 571 -3.16 29.93 25.54
N SER A 572 -4.23 29.90 26.34
CA SER A 572 -5.16 28.75 26.29
C SER A 572 -5.91 28.72 24.97
N THR A 573 -5.70 27.65 24.18
CA THR A 573 -6.38 27.42 22.90
C THR A 573 -7.49 26.36 23.01
N ARG A 574 -7.92 26.02 24.24
CA ARG A 574 -9.04 25.11 24.49
C ARG A 574 -10.32 25.68 23.90
N PHE A 575 -11.20 24.81 23.45
CA PHE A 575 -12.43 25.20 22.74
C PHE A 575 -13.20 26.33 23.45
N LYS A 576 -13.33 26.24 24.79
CA LYS A 576 -14.03 27.25 25.61
C LYS A 576 -13.28 28.59 25.73
N ASP A 577 -11.98 28.63 25.48
CA ASP A 577 -11.12 29.80 25.65
C ASP A 577 -10.71 30.43 24.30
N ARG A 578 -11.15 29.86 23.18
CA ARG A 578 -10.72 30.29 21.83
C ARG A 578 -11.01 31.74 21.52
N GLU A 579 -12.20 32.20 21.85
CA GLU A 579 -12.60 33.60 21.62
C GLU A 579 -11.66 34.59 22.33
N ASN A 580 -11.33 34.31 23.57
CA ASN A 580 -10.42 35.14 24.37
C ASN A 580 -8.95 35.02 23.92
N SER A 581 -8.60 34.00 23.18
CA SER A 581 -7.24 33.77 22.69
C SER A 581 -6.91 34.50 21.37
N ILE A 582 -7.92 34.93 20.62
CA ILE A 582 -7.74 35.53 19.27
C ILE A 582 -6.80 36.74 19.33
N LYS A 583 -7.11 37.74 20.11
CA LYS A 583 -6.29 38.95 20.27
C LYS A 583 -4.87 38.68 20.81
N PRO A 584 -4.64 37.86 21.85
CA PRO A 584 -3.31 37.44 22.24
C PRO A 584 -2.49 36.75 21.14
N ILE A 585 -3.13 35.90 20.27
CA ILE A 585 -2.47 35.25 19.15
C ILE A 585 -2.02 36.28 18.10
N VAL A 586 -2.93 37.19 17.69
CA VAL A 586 -2.61 38.26 16.73
C VAL A 586 -1.49 39.15 17.28
N LYS A 587 -1.57 39.56 18.52
CA LYS A 587 -0.52 40.32 19.18
C LYS A 587 0.84 39.62 19.13
N THR A 588 0.89 38.33 19.46
CA THR A 588 2.12 37.54 19.42
C THR A 588 2.68 37.46 18.01
N LEU A 589 1.83 37.30 16.97
CA LEU A 589 2.21 37.33 15.56
C LEU A 589 2.88 38.64 15.19
N VAL A 590 2.22 39.78 15.48
CA VAL A 590 2.71 41.10 15.13
C VAL A 590 4.06 41.38 15.81
N GLU A 591 4.16 41.15 17.12
CA GLU A 591 5.40 41.32 17.88
C GLU A 591 6.55 40.49 17.33
N THR A 592 6.28 39.23 16.95
CA THR A 592 7.27 38.32 16.36
C THR A 592 7.80 38.82 15.04
N ILE A 593 6.91 39.21 14.13
CA ILE A 593 7.25 39.66 12.80
C ILE A 593 7.95 41.01 12.82
N GLN A 594 7.53 41.93 13.69
CA GLN A 594 8.17 43.24 13.86
C GLN A 594 9.58 43.11 14.45
N THR A 595 9.81 42.13 15.33
CA THR A 595 11.13 41.90 15.94
C THR A 595 12.10 41.27 14.90
N LYS A 596 11.63 40.40 14.04
CA LYS A 596 12.42 39.74 12.99
C LYS A 596 11.61 39.66 11.71
N PRO A 597 11.71 40.65 10.80
CA PRO A 597 11.04 40.59 9.50
C PRO A 597 11.42 39.34 8.69
N GLY A 598 10.47 38.83 7.89
CA GLY A 598 10.69 37.66 7.03
C GLY A 598 9.41 36.87 6.75
N ASN A 599 9.57 35.66 6.31
CA ASN A 599 8.49 34.74 5.93
C ASN A 599 8.06 33.85 7.10
N TYR A 600 6.77 33.84 7.40
CA TYR A 600 6.21 33.10 8.52
C TYR A 600 5.07 32.20 8.11
N LEU A 601 5.02 30.96 8.62
CA LEU A 601 3.87 30.08 8.53
C LEU A 601 3.23 29.95 9.91
N ILE A 602 1.90 30.18 9.97
CA ILE A 602 1.13 29.94 11.19
C ILE A 602 0.13 28.82 10.97
N PHE A 603 0.15 27.82 11.87
CA PHE A 603 -0.69 26.65 11.78
C PHE A 603 -1.78 26.64 12.85
N PHE A 604 -3.02 26.38 12.41
CA PHE A 604 -4.21 26.30 13.26
C PHE A 604 -4.80 24.89 13.31
N PRO A 605 -5.48 24.51 14.42
CA PRO A 605 -6.11 23.18 14.52
C PRO A 605 -7.37 23.01 13.66
N SER A 606 -7.94 24.08 13.10
CA SER A 606 -9.11 24.03 12.23
C SER A 606 -9.26 25.31 11.40
N TYR A 607 -9.94 25.23 10.25
CA TYR A 607 -10.29 26.39 9.43
C TYR A 607 -11.14 27.43 10.17
N LEU A 608 -12.10 26.98 10.98
CA LEU A 608 -12.93 27.90 11.76
C LEU A 608 -12.10 28.81 12.67
N TYR A 609 -11.13 28.23 13.37
CA TYR A 609 -10.27 29.00 14.27
C TYR A 609 -9.28 29.89 13.49
N LEU A 610 -8.76 29.37 12.36
CA LEU A 610 -7.93 30.15 11.43
C LEU A 610 -8.69 31.40 10.96
N ASN A 611 -9.93 31.24 10.49
CA ASN A 611 -10.74 32.35 9.98
C ASN A 611 -11.03 33.39 11.06
N SER A 612 -11.36 32.96 12.30
CA SER A 612 -11.60 33.91 13.40
C SER A 612 -10.35 34.75 13.74
N VAL A 613 -9.15 34.16 13.68
CA VAL A 613 -7.90 34.88 13.90
C VAL A 613 -7.54 35.77 12.70
N LEU A 614 -7.82 35.33 11.48
CA LEU A 614 -7.62 36.07 10.25
C LEU A 614 -8.50 37.32 10.18
N GLU A 615 -9.75 37.24 10.65
CA GLU A 615 -10.66 38.40 10.75
C GLU A 615 -10.07 39.48 11.68
N GLU A 616 -9.62 39.13 12.87
CA GLU A 616 -8.97 40.05 13.80
C GLU A 616 -7.64 40.59 13.23
N TRP A 617 -6.86 39.75 12.53
CA TRP A 617 -5.63 40.15 11.82
C TRP A 617 -5.92 41.25 10.78
N ASN A 618 -6.96 41.06 9.97
CA ASN A 618 -7.33 42.00 8.91
C ASN A 618 -7.88 43.33 9.49
N LEU A 619 -8.60 43.28 10.61
CA LEU A 619 -9.09 44.45 11.32
C LEU A 619 -7.95 45.33 11.85
N GLY A 620 -6.84 44.73 12.24
CA GLY A 620 -5.68 45.45 12.78
C GLY A 620 -4.85 46.22 11.78
N ASN A 621 -5.02 45.93 10.48
CA ASN A 621 -4.33 46.60 9.35
C ASN A 621 -2.82 46.87 9.59
N TYR A 622 -2.08 45.82 9.93
CA TYR A 622 -0.67 45.89 10.34
C TYR A 622 0.31 46.15 9.16
N GLY A 623 -0.17 46.29 7.92
CA GLY A 623 0.68 46.50 6.75
C GLY A 623 1.54 45.27 6.35
N ILE A 624 1.24 44.12 6.88
CA ILE A 624 1.96 42.86 6.61
C ILE A 624 1.11 42.01 5.66
N PRO A 625 1.60 41.68 4.45
CA PRO A 625 0.91 40.81 3.50
C PRO A 625 0.63 39.44 4.10
N SER A 626 -0.54 38.89 3.79
CA SER A 626 -0.93 37.54 4.22
C SER A 626 -1.49 36.73 3.06
N ILE A 627 -1.25 35.43 3.12
CA ILE A 627 -1.84 34.41 2.22
C ILE A 627 -2.48 33.32 3.07
N VAL A 628 -3.56 32.73 2.57
CA VAL A 628 -4.39 31.84 3.35
C VAL A 628 -4.60 30.51 2.63
N GLN A 629 -4.47 29.41 3.34
CA GLN A 629 -4.88 28.10 2.86
C GLN A 629 -6.41 28.02 2.82
N ASP A 630 -6.96 27.75 1.63
CA ASP A 630 -8.39 27.52 1.48
C ASP A 630 -8.72 26.01 1.45
N THR A 631 -10.02 25.71 1.71
CA THR A 631 -10.56 24.38 1.56
C THR A 631 -10.70 24.02 0.08
N GLY A 632 -10.10 22.90 -0.34
CA GLY A 632 -10.21 22.46 -1.73
C GLY A 632 -9.17 23.02 -2.70
N MET A 633 -8.09 23.66 -2.20
CA MET A 633 -6.96 24.07 -3.04
C MET A 633 -6.42 22.92 -3.91
N GLY A 634 -6.42 23.15 -5.22
CA GLY A 634 -5.78 22.28 -6.20
C GLY A 634 -4.25 22.40 -6.23
N ASP A 635 -3.60 21.58 -7.03
CA ASP A 635 -2.12 21.55 -7.10
C ASP A 635 -1.54 22.90 -7.56
N THR A 636 -2.14 23.56 -8.54
CA THR A 636 -1.71 24.88 -9.05
C THR A 636 -1.79 25.98 -7.99
N GLU A 637 -2.89 26.03 -7.23
CA GLU A 637 -3.07 27.01 -6.16
C GLU A 637 -2.09 26.78 -5.00
N ARG A 638 -1.82 25.49 -4.71
CA ARG A 638 -0.80 25.09 -3.74
C ARG A 638 0.60 25.54 -4.15
N GLU A 639 0.96 25.35 -5.41
CA GLU A 639 2.25 25.83 -5.95
C GLU A 639 2.35 27.36 -5.84
N ALA A 640 1.33 28.09 -6.26
CA ALA A 640 1.29 29.55 -6.15
C ALA A 640 1.42 30.05 -4.71
N TYR A 641 0.77 29.34 -3.75
CA TYR A 641 0.92 29.64 -2.32
C TYR A 641 2.39 29.49 -1.88
N LEU A 642 3.06 28.42 -2.26
CA LEU A 642 4.46 28.15 -1.90
C LEU A 642 5.46 29.07 -2.61
N GLU A 643 5.19 29.47 -3.85
CA GLU A 643 6.01 30.41 -4.61
C GLU A 643 5.96 31.83 -4.05
N SER A 644 4.91 32.17 -3.31
CA SER A 644 4.80 33.45 -2.61
C SER A 644 5.88 33.62 -1.53
N PHE A 645 6.42 32.55 -0.97
CA PHE A 645 7.53 32.55 -0.02
C PHE A 645 8.87 32.73 -0.75
N LYS A 646 9.19 33.96 -1.14
CA LYS A 646 10.44 34.29 -1.84
C LYS A 646 11.59 34.51 -0.87
N PRO A 647 12.81 34.10 -1.21
CA PRO A 647 13.99 34.42 -0.41
C PRO A 647 14.34 35.91 -0.49
N GLY A 648 15.01 36.45 0.52
CA GLY A 648 15.55 37.81 0.51
C GLY A 648 14.48 38.92 0.46
N ARG A 649 13.25 38.69 0.96
CA ARG A 649 12.22 39.71 1.02
C ARG A 649 12.63 40.85 1.97
N SER A 650 12.39 42.07 1.54
CA SER A 650 12.54 43.26 2.39
C SER A 650 11.33 43.50 3.29
N ASP A 651 10.16 42.96 2.92
CA ASP A 651 8.91 42.94 3.67
C ASP A 651 8.62 41.57 4.25
N SER A 652 7.71 41.49 5.18
CA SER A 652 7.30 40.22 5.80
C SER A 652 6.10 39.62 5.07
N LEU A 653 6.00 38.28 5.06
CA LEU A 653 4.84 37.55 4.56
C LEU A 653 4.35 36.55 5.62
N VAL A 654 3.04 36.49 5.84
CA VAL A 654 2.43 35.49 6.71
C VAL A 654 1.54 34.55 5.91
N GLY A 655 1.84 33.26 5.98
CA GLY A 655 0.98 32.20 5.47
C GLY A 655 0.14 31.59 6.58
N PHE A 656 -1.18 31.60 6.43
CA PHE A 656 -2.12 30.95 7.35
C PHE A 656 -2.44 29.57 6.82
N ALA A 657 -2.28 28.53 7.66
CA ALA A 657 -2.48 27.14 7.27
C ALA A 657 -3.09 26.31 8.39
N VAL A 658 -3.56 25.09 8.09
CA VAL A 658 -4.16 24.17 9.07
C VAL A 658 -3.22 23.00 9.36
N LEU A 659 -3.10 22.64 10.64
CA LEU A 659 -2.34 21.48 11.10
C LEU A 659 -2.87 20.17 10.52
N GLY A 660 -1.98 19.37 9.93
CA GLY A 660 -2.36 18.16 9.21
C GLY A 660 -2.93 18.40 7.81
N GLY A 661 -2.99 19.67 7.36
CA GLY A 661 -3.34 20.04 5.99
C GLY A 661 -2.15 19.90 5.03
N ILE A 662 -2.38 20.27 3.76
CA ILE A 662 -1.43 20.12 2.64
C ILE A 662 -0.08 20.83 2.84
N PHE A 663 -0.03 21.88 3.68
CA PHE A 663 1.19 22.63 3.98
C PHE A 663 1.92 22.13 5.26
N SER A 664 1.30 21.26 6.04
CA SER A 664 1.95 20.62 7.20
C SER A 664 2.94 19.56 6.79
N GLU A 665 2.81 18.98 5.59
CA GLU A 665 3.64 17.92 5.07
C GLU A 665 4.03 18.16 3.60
N GLY A 666 5.25 17.74 3.21
CA GLY A 666 5.69 17.82 1.80
C GLY A 666 6.09 19.23 1.31
N VAL A 667 6.22 20.22 2.18
CA VAL A 667 6.69 21.58 1.86
C VAL A 667 8.19 21.67 2.11
N ASP A 668 8.94 22.20 1.15
CA ASP A 668 10.40 22.41 1.25
C ASP A 668 10.76 23.88 0.97
N LEU A 669 10.68 24.69 2.03
CA LEU A 669 11.05 26.10 2.03
C LEU A 669 12.43 26.27 2.69
N LYS A 670 13.50 26.20 1.89
CA LYS A 670 14.90 26.29 2.36
C LYS A 670 15.37 27.74 2.51
N GLY A 671 16.26 27.97 3.45
CA GLY A 671 16.87 29.27 3.70
C GLY A 671 15.84 30.33 4.11
N ASP A 672 16.03 31.53 3.61
CA ASP A 672 15.18 32.70 3.93
C ASP A 672 13.75 32.62 3.36
N ARG A 673 13.40 31.53 2.68
CA ARG A 673 12.01 31.27 2.29
C ARG A 673 11.09 31.00 3.49
N LEU A 674 11.65 30.61 4.68
CA LEU A 674 10.90 30.43 5.90
C LEU A 674 11.75 30.85 7.12
N ASN A 675 11.38 31.90 7.80
CA ASN A 675 12.08 32.46 8.97
C ASN A 675 11.43 32.06 10.29
N GLY A 676 10.15 31.67 10.27
CA GLY A 676 9.49 31.21 11.48
C GLY A 676 8.24 30.39 11.25
N VAL A 677 7.96 29.53 12.24
CA VAL A 677 6.76 28.70 12.29
C VAL A 677 6.06 28.95 13.61
N LEU A 678 4.79 29.29 13.56
CA LEU A 678 3.95 29.49 14.73
C LEU A 678 2.87 28.41 14.75
N ILE A 679 2.65 27.79 15.90
CA ILE A 679 1.73 26.67 16.06
C ILE A 679 0.72 27.00 17.14
N VAL A 680 -0.54 27.14 16.73
CA VAL A 680 -1.66 27.43 17.63
C VAL A 680 -2.27 26.11 18.09
N GLY A 681 -2.20 25.84 19.39
CA GLY A 681 -2.70 24.64 20.02
C GLY A 681 -1.76 23.44 19.91
N VAL A 682 -2.20 22.30 20.42
CA VAL A 682 -1.44 21.03 20.49
C VAL A 682 -1.91 20.02 19.44
N GLY A 683 -2.55 20.48 18.38
CA GLY A 683 -2.90 19.68 17.21
C GLY A 683 -3.92 18.55 17.45
N LEU A 684 -4.62 18.51 18.60
CA LEU A 684 -5.56 17.42 18.89
C LEU A 684 -6.57 17.24 17.76
N PRO A 685 -6.83 16.02 17.33
CA PRO A 685 -7.92 15.72 16.41
C PRO A 685 -9.27 16.22 16.96
N GLN A 686 -10.21 16.48 16.07
CA GLN A 686 -11.58 16.81 16.44
C GLN A 686 -12.18 15.68 17.29
N ILE A 687 -12.91 16.06 18.34
CA ILE A 687 -13.70 15.12 19.13
C ILE A 687 -14.76 14.50 18.21
N GLY A 688 -14.84 13.20 18.23
CA GLY A 688 -15.78 12.46 17.37
C GLY A 688 -15.95 11.03 17.85
N PHE A 689 -17.04 10.43 17.41
CA PHE A 689 -17.47 9.09 17.83
C PHE A 689 -16.35 8.05 17.67
N GLU A 690 -15.74 7.94 16.51
CA GLU A 690 -14.64 6.98 16.26
C GLU A 690 -13.41 7.21 17.17
N ARG A 691 -13.06 8.46 17.46
CA ARG A 691 -11.95 8.78 18.38
C ARG A 691 -12.28 8.38 19.81
N ASP A 692 -13.55 8.49 20.21
CA ASP A 692 -13.99 8.02 21.53
C ASP A 692 -14.04 6.49 21.61
N LEU A 693 -14.36 5.81 20.52
CA LEU A 693 -14.22 4.35 20.40
C LEU A 693 -12.77 3.90 20.59
N ILE A 694 -11.82 4.51 19.86
CA ILE A 694 -10.38 4.25 20.01
C ILE A 694 -9.93 4.49 21.46
N LYS A 695 -10.33 5.62 22.06
CA LYS A 695 -10.03 5.93 23.46
C LYS A 695 -10.53 4.85 24.41
N ARG A 696 -11.79 4.39 24.26
CA ARG A 696 -12.37 3.33 25.09
C ARG A 696 -11.60 2.01 24.95
N HIS A 697 -11.31 1.61 23.71
CA HIS A 697 -10.59 0.39 23.41
C HIS A 697 -9.22 0.36 24.11
N PHE A 698 -8.38 1.37 23.91
CA PHE A 698 -7.04 1.38 24.50
C PHE A 698 -7.09 1.55 26.03
N SER A 699 -8.11 2.24 26.59
CA SER A 699 -8.30 2.32 28.03
C SER A 699 -8.65 0.97 28.66
N SER A 700 -9.50 0.16 28.02
CA SER A 700 -9.83 -1.19 28.49
C SER A 700 -8.65 -2.18 28.39
N HIS A 701 -7.65 -1.88 27.54
CA HIS A 701 -6.42 -2.67 27.39
C HIS A 701 -5.23 -2.13 28.22
N GLY A 702 -5.50 -1.35 29.28
CA GLY A 702 -4.46 -0.88 30.21
C GLY A 702 -3.55 0.22 29.66
N LYS A 703 -3.90 0.85 28.53
CA LYS A 703 -3.16 1.99 27.95
C LYS A 703 -3.86 3.32 28.32
N ASN A 704 -3.16 4.43 28.19
CA ASN A 704 -3.82 5.72 28.28
C ASN A 704 -4.58 6.00 26.96
N GLY A 705 -5.85 5.61 26.89
CA GLY A 705 -6.66 5.73 25.66
C GLY A 705 -6.79 7.17 25.16
N TYR A 706 -6.79 8.18 26.05
CA TYR A 706 -6.79 9.58 25.62
C TYR A 706 -5.51 9.96 24.88
N ASP A 707 -4.36 9.42 25.29
CA ASP A 707 -3.09 9.67 24.62
C ASP A 707 -3.06 9.01 23.25
N TYR A 708 -3.54 7.78 23.16
CA TYR A 708 -3.59 7.01 21.91
C TYR A 708 -4.55 7.63 20.88
N ALA A 709 -5.72 8.11 21.33
CA ALA A 709 -6.73 8.66 20.43
C ALA A 709 -6.48 10.13 20.05
N TYR A 710 -5.90 10.94 20.95
CA TYR A 710 -5.84 12.39 20.77
C TYR A 710 -4.43 12.97 20.87
N VAL A 711 -3.67 12.68 21.97
CA VAL A 711 -2.42 13.40 22.25
C VAL A 711 -1.32 13.02 21.27
N TYR A 712 -1.05 11.74 21.07
CA TYR A 712 0.02 11.29 20.16
C TYR A 712 -0.23 11.68 18.71
N PRO A 713 -1.43 11.45 18.12
CA PRO A 713 -1.74 11.95 16.80
C PRO A 713 -1.67 13.47 16.67
N GLY A 714 -2.10 14.19 17.72
CA GLY A 714 -2.03 15.65 17.73
C GLY A 714 -0.60 16.17 17.75
N MET A 715 0.23 15.67 18.65
CA MET A 715 1.63 16.06 18.76
C MET A 715 2.43 15.71 17.50
N ASN A 716 2.09 14.61 16.81
CA ASN A 716 2.70 14.29 15.53
C ASN A 716 2.52 15.42 14.51
N LYS A 717 1.31 15.99 14.39
CA LYS A 717 1.04 17.13 13.50
C LYS A 717 1.86 18.38 13.89
N VAL A 718 2.00 18.64 15.19
CA VAL A 718 2.83 19.74 15.71
C VAL A 718 4.30 19.54 15.33
N LEU A 719 4.83 18.33 15.52
CA LEU A 719 6.22 18.01 15.19
C LEU A 719 6.49 18.11 13.69
N GLN A 720 5.54 17.71 12.85
CA GLN A 720 5.62 17.84 11.41
C GLN A 720 5.66 19.30 10.97
N ALA A 721 4.76 20.14 11.51
CA ALA A 721 4.68 21.56 11.18
C ALA A 721 5.97 22.30 11.60
N GLY A 722 6.43 22.13 12.83
CA GLY A 722 7.65 22.77 13.30
C GLY A 722 8.94 22.22 12.65
N GLY A 723 8.93 20.95 12.26
CA GLY A 723 10.03 20.32 11.53
C GLY A 723 10.25 20.86 10.11
N ARG A 724 9.42 21.82 9.62
CA ARG A 724 9.59 22.50 8.35
C ARG A 724 10.65 23.58 8.36
N LEU A 725 10.93 24.15 9.53
CA LEU A 725 11.76 25.33 9.65
C LEU A 725 13.24 25.07 9.29
N ILE A 726 13.82 23.98 9.77
CA ILE A 726 15.24 23.67 9.58
C ILE A 726 15.38 22.47 8.64
N ARG A 727 15.97 22.68 7.47
CA ARG A 727 16.19 21.72 6.40
C ARG A 727 17.66 21.56 6.00
N SER A 728 18.45 22.60 6.25
CA SER A 728 19.86 22.64 5.91
C SER A 728 20.70 23.20 7.08
N GLU A 729 22.01 23.05 6.97
CA GLU A 729 22.98 23.57 7.96
C GLU A 729 22.99 25.10 8.02
N LYS A 730 22.44 25.78 6.99
CA LYS A 730 22.41 27.25 6.91
C LYS A 730 21.07 27.84 7.39
N ASP A 731 20.04 27.00 7.56
CA ASP A 731 18.73 27.49 7.97
C ASP A 731 18.74 27.90 9.44
N THR A 732 18.12 29.04 9.72
CA THR A 732 17.89 29.52 11.08
C THR A 732 16.47 30.07 11.20
N GLY A 733 15.85 29.94 12.36
CA GLY A 733 14.52 30.50 12.53
C GLY A 733 13.90 30.33 13.91
N THR A 734 12.65 30.76 14.03
CA THR A 734 11.91 30.79 15.29
C THR A 734 10.71 29.85 15.23
N ILE A 735 10.53 29.03 16.26
CA ILE A 735 9.31 28.23 16.48
C ILE A 735 8.59 28.81 17.69
N ILE A 736 7.31 29.14 17.52
CA ILE A 736 6.46 29.61 18.63
C ILE A 736 5.32 28.61 18.84
N LEU A 737 5.29 28.02 20.02
CA LEU A 737 4.26 27.08 20.44
C LEU A 737 3.24 27.84 21.32
N MET A 738 2.05 28.05 20.79
CA MET A 738 0.99 28.83 21.45
C MET A 738 -0.04 27.90 22.07
N ASP A 739 0.25 27.44 23.30
CA ASP A 739 -0.71 26.75 24.18
C ASP A 739 -0.09 26.56 25.58
N ASP A 740 -0.87 26.69 26.61
CA ASP A 740 -0.42 26.51 28.01
C ASP A 740 -0.07 25.05 28.34
N ARG A 741 -0.63 24.09 27.58
CA ARG A 741 -0.33 22.64 27.72
C ARG A 741 1.12 22.30 27.43
N TYR A 742 1.84 23.08 26.64
CA TYR A 742 3.27 22.87 26.42
C TYR A 742 4.14 23.03 27.63
N LEU A 743 3.62 23.66 28.70
CA LEU A 743 4.28 23.76 30.02
C LEU A 743 4.14 22.50 30.88
N GLN A 744 3.22 21.59 30.51
CA GLN A 744 3.01 20.36 31.25
C GLN A 744 4.08 19.32 30.87
N SER A 745 4.61 18.59 31.86
CA SER A 745 5.67 17.59 31.69
C SER A 745 5.34 16.55 30.59
N LYS A 746 4.08 16.15 30.47
CA LYS A 746 3.59 15.24 29.47
C LYS A 746 3.86 15.73 28.05
N TYR A 747 3.53 16.97 27.74
CA TYR A 747 3.73 17.53 26.39
C TYR A 747 5.21 17.85 26.15
N GLN A 748 5.93 18.31 27.16
CA GLN A 748 7.38 18.54 27.08
C GLN A 748 8.15 17.27 26.77
N PHE A 749 7.73 16.13 27.33
CA PHE A 749 8.33 14.83 27.02
C PHE A 749 8.24 14.47 25.53
N LEU A 750 7.16 14.87 24.86
CA LEU A 750 6.91 14.60 23.45
C LEU A 750 7.67 15.52 22.49
N LEU A 751 8.19 16.66 22.97
CA LEU A 751 8.96 17.59 22.14
C LEU A 751 10.36 17.03 21.82
N PRO A 752 10.92 17.35 20.65
CA PRO A 752 12.31 17.03 20.31
C PRO A 752 13.29 17.70 21.29
N ASP A 753 14.46 17.09 21.49
CA ASP A 753 15.45 17.63 22.43
C ASP A 753 15.93 19.02 22.03
N LEU A 754 16.02 19.32 20.73
CA LEU A 754 16.32 20.65 20.23
C LEU A 754 15.29 21.72 20.64
N TRP A 755 14.06 21.32 20.94
CA TRP A 755 12.99 22.25 21.33
C TRP A 755 12.87 22.43 22.88
N LYS A 756 13.54 21.55 23.64
CA LYS A 756 13.50 21.56 25.14
C LYS A 756 14.52 22.50 25.77
N SER A 757 15.60 22.77 25.09
CA SER A 757 16.80 23.38 25.66
C SER A 757 16.76 24.91 25.77
N ASN A 758 15.87 25.57 25.07
CA ASN A 758 15.64 27.00 25.23
C ASN A 758 14.65 27.19 26.35
N ARG A 759 15.18 27.48 27.56
CA ARG A 759 14.40 27.82 28.73
C ARG A 759 13.33 28.82 28.37
N LEU A 760 12.10 28.44 28.67
CA LEU A 760 10.92 29.30 28.68
C LEU A 760 11.24 30.66 29.31
N LYS A 761 11.57 31.67 28.53
CA LYS A 761 11.64 33.06 28.93
C LYS A 761 10.38 33.80 28.50
#